data_48c94de0e4cd09dcf7e5b129828cae02
#
_entry.id   48c94de0e4cd09dcf7e5b129828cae02
#
_cell.length_a   1.000
_cell.length_b   1.000
_cell.length_c   1.000
_cell.angle_alpha   90.00
_cell.angle_beta   90.00
_cell.angle_gamma   90.00
#
_symmetry.space_group_name_H-M   'P 1'
#
loop_
_entity.id
_entity.type
_entity.pdbx_description
1 polymer ?
#
loop_
_entity_poly.entity_id
_entity_poly.type
_entity_poly.pdbx_seq_one_letter_code
_entity_poly.pdbx_strand_id
1 'polypeptide(L)'
;MAILNKIRQRSLFLILVIAMALFSFVLADLFKNTDNFSSKSQTVIATINGEDIKRDDFMAKVEAAQQQFAGSLTSTQAMNRVWDQEVNSTLLEAQYNALGISVERDQMRDLLQLGLSNFEEFKNEDGLYDENKLNEFIANLKAISPETALLGGSPINYEAWTNYENDMAATGKQQTYFNMVKAGLFGTLAEGEIDYKLENDKVDFKYVKIPFSSIPDSTITVTQSDISKYVKEHKAQYQVDESRDIRFVEFKEEASLEDETAIKDELIKLLEDREEYVEASQNTETVIGFKNTTDDEAFLSQNSALKLFDDYMFKANLPVEHADSIWNLNKGELYGPYKNGNMFMITKIIDTKQIADSVKVRHILIPFAGAMQAAPDVVKTDEQAKATADSILNVVKSNRSKFQDLLELSSDVVSNQNNGEIEFAYTAGMAPEFKAFSFDNSVGALDVVKTDFGYHVVEILSQGDKQRAIKIGNLAREIEPSDDTVDRVFNETSKFEIAVATRDFNEVANESDYTVKPVSAVKALDEAIPGLGSQRAIVRWAYEDGVKVGDIKRFNVPGGYAVVQLTAINAEGLMSTDKASVTALPAIRKEKKAELIKARISGATLEDIASSESQTVQTALAVNMKTPTISGSGNESKVVGTVFGLTEGATSKPITGNSGVFVVQVTKFTPAEPLPNYQAAANRIGNAKSATVNTVLLNALKEAAEIEDNRATFY
;
A
#
# COMPACT_ATOMS: atom_id res chain seq x y z
N MET A 1 88.56 4.11 -16.25
CA MET A 1 87.59 4.02 -15.08
C MET A 1 86.64 5.23 -14.91
N ALA A 2 86.84 6.32 -15.69
CA ALA A 2 85.98 7.53 -15.55
C ALA A 2 84.63 7.45 -16.25
N ILE A 3 84.44 6.56 -17.26
CA ILE A 3 83.21 6.44 -18.02
C ILE A 3 82.14 5.59 -17.26
N LEU A 4 82.58 4.57 -16.54
CA LEU A 4 81.69 3.71 -15.73
C LEU A 4 81.05 4.45 -14.54
N ASN A 5 81.75 5.44 -13.94
CA ASN A 5 81.18 6.24 -12.86
C ASN A 5 80.17 7.29 -13.35
N LYS A 6 80.31 7.82 -14.57
CA LYS A 6 79.31 8.68 -15.21
C LYS A 6 78.02 7.94 -15.63
N ILE A 7 78.15 6.67 -16.01
CA ILE A 7 77.01 5.80 -16.32
C ILE A 7 76.26 5.43 -15.01
N ARG A 8 76.99 5.18 -13.91
CA ARG A 8 76.42 4.84 -12.62
C ARG A 8 75.66 6.03 -11.95
N GLN A 9 76.13 7.23 -12.15
CA GLN A 9 75.41 8.45 -11.68
C GLN A 9 74.19 8.78 -12.55
N ARG A 10 74.15 8.38 -13.80
CA ARG A 10 72.98 8.56 -14.68
C ARG A 10 72.02 7.38 -14.65
N SER A 11 72.44 6.21 -14.12
CA SER A 11 71.56 5.04 -14.00
C SER A 11 70.43 5.28 -13.00
N LEU A 12 70.72 6.01 -11.92
CA LEU A 12 69.69 6.38 -10.91
C LEU A 12 68.65 7.34 -11.54
N PHE A 13 69.11 8.32 -12.33
CA PHE A 13 68.22 9.18 -13.10
C PHE A 13 67.43 8.44 -14.17
N LEU A 14 68.05 7.48 -14.86
CA LEU A 14 67.39 6.63 -15.87
C LEU A 14 66.33 5.69 -15.25
N ILE A 15 66.64 5.13 -14.05
CA ILE A 15 65.69 4.31 -13.29
C ILE A 15 64.51 5.17 -12.82
N LEU A 16 64.75 6.41 -12.41
CA LEU A 16 63.71 7.34 -11.96
C LEU A 16 62.82 7.77 -13.15
N VAL A 17 63.38 7.98 -14.34
CA VAL A 17 62.64 8.29 -15.57
C VAL A 17 61.82 7.10 -16.01
N ILE A 18 62.38 5.86 -15.97
CA ILE A 18 61.63 4.62 -16.30
C ILE A 18 60.56 4.36 -15.28
N ALA A 19 60.82 4.55 -13.97
CA ALA A 19 59.82 4.44 -12.93
C ALA A 19 58.70 5.47 -13.08
N MET A 20 59.00 6.73 -13.43
CA MET A 20 58.01 7.74 -13.77
C MET A 20 57.20 7.41 -15.03
N ALA A 21 57.84 6.88 -16.06
CA ALA A 21 57.14 6.45 -17.28
C ALA A 21 56.20 5.25 -17.02
N LEU A 22 56.65 4.26 -16.23
CA LEU A 22 55.81 3.16 -15.80
C LEU A 22 54.67 3.64 -14.88
N PHE A 23 54.96 4.54 -13.98
CA PHE A 23 53.93 5.12 -13.08
C PHE A 23 52.92 5.95 -13.88
N SER A 24 53.35 6.73 -14.86
CA SER A 24 52.50 7.47 -15.78
C SER A 24 51.66 6.54 -16.66
N PHE A 25 52.20 5.39 -17.06
CA PHE A 25 51.45 4.35 -17.82
C PHE A 25 50.42 3.67 -16.97
N VAL A 26 50.76 3.32 -15.73
CA VAL A 26 49.79 2.75 -14.75
C VAL A 26 48.72 3.78 -14.38
N LEU A 27 49.10 5.08 -14.19
CA LEU A 27 48.12 6.14 -13.97
C LEU A 27 47.23 6.38 -15.18
N ALA A 28 47.79 6.34 -16.40
CA ALA A 28 47.03 6.48 -17.63
C ALA A 28 46.00 5.30 -17.81
N ASP A 29 46.38 4.08 -17.37
CA ASP A 29 45.50 2.93 -17.39
C ASP A 29 44.42 3.00 -16.29
N LEU A 30 44.78 3.55 -15.12
CA LEU A 30 43.84 3.90 -14.05
C LEU A 30 42.86 4.99 -14.49
N PHE A 31 43.31 6.02 -15.19
CA PHE A 31 42.45 7.09 -15.72
C PHE A 31 41.61 6.63 -16.91
N LYS A 32 42.06 5.67 -17.74
CA LYS A 32 41.21 5.03 -18.74
C LYS A 32 40.13 4.16 -18.13
N ASN A 33 40.42 3.49 -17.02
CA ASN A 33 39.39 2.74 -16.27
C ASN A 33 38.40 3.64 -15.52
N THR A 34 38.79 4.87 -15.09
CA THR A 34 37.85 5.82 -14.50
C THR A 34 36.84 6.38 -15.51
N ASP A 35 37.23 6.56 -16.79
CA ASP A 35 36.27 6.94 -17.84
C ASP A 35 35.28 5.82 -18.15
N ASN A 36 35.68 4.55 -18.05
CA ASN A 36 34.76 3.41 -18.13
C ASN A 36 33.86 3.28 -16.88
N PHE A 37 34.34 3.64 -15.71
CA PHE A 37 33.53 3.70 -14.49
C PHE A 37 32.47 4.81 -14.56
N SER A 38 32.84 6.00 -15.02
CA SER A 38 31.88 7.13 -15.14
C SER A 38 30.85 6.91 -16.25
N SER A 39 31.22 6.26 -17.36
CA SER A 39 30.27 5.93 -18.43
C SER A 39 29.35 4.76 -18.05
N LYS A 40 29.86 3.79 -17.30
CA LYS A 40 29.06 2.65 -16.82
C LYS A 40 28.03 3.08 -15.78
N SER A 41 28.39 3.98 -14.85
CA SER A 41 27.48 4.53 -13.86
C SER A 41 26.34 5.37 -14.45
N GLN A 42 26.46 5.85 -15.70
CA GLN A 42 25.42 6.63 -16.38
C GLN A 42 24.44 5.76 -17.19
N THR A 43 24.76 4.50 -17.50
CA THR A 43 23.98 3.64 -18.37
C THR A 43 23.50 2.34 -17.71
N VAL A 44 24.10 1.96 -16.58
CA VAL A 44 23.82 0.72 -15.86
C VAL A 44 23.14 1.04 -14.52
N ILE A 45 21.87 0.62 -14.37
CA ILE A 45 21.09 0.86 -13.15
C ILE A 45 21.41 -0.14 -12.05
N ALA A 46 21.89 -1.32 -12.44
CA ALA A 46 22.32 -2.36 -11.50
C ALA A 46 23.27 -3.35 -12.16
N THR A 47 24.09 -4.02 -11.34
CA THR A 47 24.86 -5.20 -11.76
C THR A 47 24.53 -6.35 -10.81
N ILE A 48 24.08 -7.49 -11.33
CA ILE A 48 23.69 -8.67 -10.55
C ILE A 48 24.59 -9.84 -10.96
N ASN A 49 25.44 -10.32 -10.06
CA ASN A 49 26.43 -11.38 -10.33
C ASN A 49 27.28 -11.10 -11.60
N GLY A 50 27.60 -9.82 -11.84
CA GLY A 50 28.36 -9.39 -13.03
C GLY A 50 27.53 -9.15 -14.29
N GLU A 51 26.23 -9.36 -14.29
CA GLU A 51 25.31 -9.04 -15.37
C GLU A 51 24.73 -7.64 -15.19
N ASP A 52 24.94 -6.77 -16.19
CA ASP A 52 24.52 -5.37 -16.15
C ASP A 52 23.07 -5.22 -16.60
N ILE A 53 22.25 -4.59 -15.79
CA ILE A 53 20.89 -4.15 -16.14
C ILE A 53 20.99 -2.72 -16.68
N LYS A 54 20.60 -2.53 -17.94
CA LYS A 54 20.63 -1.22 -18.57
C LYS A 54 19.53 -0.31 -18.04
N ARG A 55 19.88 0.94 -17.80
CA ARG A 55 18.94 1.97 -17.31
C ARG A 55 17.75 2.12 -18.24
N ASP A 56 17.98 2.25 -19.55
CA ASP A 56 16.92 2.56 -20.50
C ASP A 56 15.89 1.42 -20.61
N ASP A 57 16.35 0.16 -20.59
CA ASP A 57 15.48 -1.02 -20.58
C ASP A 57 14.66 -1.10 -19.28
N PHE A 58 15.31 -0.80 -18.16
CA PHE A 58 14.66 -0.77 -16.85
C PHE A 58 13.59 0.33 -16.77
N MET A 59 13.92 1.54 -17.24
CA MET A 59 12.97 2.68 -17.22
C MET A 59 11.78 2.45 -18.14
N ALA A 60 11.97 1.82 -19.31
CA ALA A 60 10.85 1.44 -20.17
C ALA A 60 9.88 0.46 -19.46
N LYS A 61 10.42 -0.50 -18.69
CA LYS A 61 9.59 -1.41 -17.88
C LYS A 61 8.86 -0.68 -16.74
N VAL A 62 9.50 0.31 -16.11
CA VAL A 62 8.87 1.14 -15.06
C VAL A 62 7.70 1.94 -15.65
N GLU A 63 7.89 2.55 -16.81
CA GLU A 63 6.83 3.30 -17.51
C GLU A 63 5.67 2.38 -17.91
N ALA A 64 5.96 1.20 -18.47
CA ALA A 64 4.95 0.20 -18.80
C ALA A 64 4.15 -0.24 -17.56
N ALA A 65 4.83 -0.46 -16.41
CA ALA A 65 4.18 -0.79 -15.16
C ALA A 65 3.26 0.34 -14.66
N GLN A 66 3.67 1.60 -14.77
CA GLN A 66 2.82 2.75 -14.42
C GLN A 66 1.56 2.85 -15.29
N GLN A 67 1.72 2.63 -16.61
CA GLN A 67 0.60 2.64 -17.56
C GLN A 67 -0.39 1.48 -17.29
N GLN A 68 0.12 0.28 -17.04
CA GLN A 68 -0.70 -0.90 -16.74
C GLN A 68 -1.60 -0.70 -15.52
N PHE A 69 -1.13 0.03 -14.51
CA PHE A 69 -1.88 0.29 -13.28
C PHE A 69 -2.64 1.62 -13.32
N ALA A 70 -2.82 2.23 -14.51
CA ALA A 70 -3.61 3.44 -14.72
C ALA A 70 -3.32 4.59 -13.73
N GLY A 71 -2.05 4.77 -13.37
CA GLY A 71 -1.62 5.83 -12.44
C GLY A 71 -1.92 5.57 -10.95
N SER A 72 -2.37 4.37 -10.59
CA SER A 72 -2.55 4.00 -9.17
C SER A 72 -1.24 3.74 -8.43
N LEU A 73 -0.12 3.53 -9.16
CA LEU A 73 1.22 3.39 -8.60
C LEU A 73 2.00 4.69 -8.74
N THR A 74 2.68 5.09 -7.68
CA THR A 74 3.70 6.15 -7.78
C THR A 74 4.90 5.65 -8.59
N SER A 75 5.71 6.58 -9.11
CA SER A 75 6.94 6.23 -9.84
C SER A 75 7.87 5.34 -9.02
N THR A 76 8.03 5.63 -7.74
CA THR A 76 8.87 4.83 -6.83
C THR A 76 8.30 3.43 -6.59
N GLN A 77 6.98 3.30 -6.44
CA GLN A 77 6.34 1.99 -6.29
C GLN A 77 6.50 1.13 -7.57
N ALA A 78 6.31 1.74 -8.73
CA ALA A 78 6.54 1.07 -10.01
C ALA A 78 8.01 0.64 -10.16
N MET A 79 8.95 1.53 -9.84
CA MET A 79 10.38 1.25 -9.86
C MET A 79 10.76 0.09 -8.91
N ASN A 80 10.28 0.10 -7.68
CA ASN A 80 10.57 -0.97 -6.72
C ASN A 80 9.99 -2.32 -7.17
N ARG A 81 8.79 -2.31 -7.77
CA ARG A 81 8.18 -3.51 -8.32
C ARG A 81 8.99 -4.08 -9.49
N VAL A 82 9.39 -3.22 -10.43
CA VAL A 82 10.24 -3.64 -11.56
C VAL A 82 11.61 -4.10 -11.07
N TRP A 83 12.17 -3.44 -10.07
CA TRP A 83 13.42 -3.86 -9.44
C TRP A 83 13.35 -5.28 -8.88
N ASP A 84 12.35 -5.57 -8.07
CA ASP A 84 12.17 -6.91 -7.52
C ASP A 84 11.97 -7.96 -8.61
N GLN A 85 11.27 -7.60 -9.68
CA GLN A 85 11.06 -8.47 -10.83
C GLN A 85 12.36 -8.73 -11.59
N GLU A 86 13.18 -7.70 -11.88
CA GLU A 86 14.46 -7.83 -12.58
C GLU A 86 15.45 -8.66 -11.77
N VAL A 87 15.60 -8.36 -10.46
CA VAL A 87 16.49 -9.13 -9.59
C VAL A 87 16.06 -10.61 -9.56
N ASN A 88 14.78 -10.88 -9.35
CA ASN A 88 14.27 -12.25 -9.30
C ASN A 88 14.48 -12.97 -10.65
N SER A 89 14.18 -12.30 -11.76
CA SER A 89 14.30 -12.93 -13.09
C SER A 89 15.75 -13.21 -13.46
N THR A 90 16.67 -12.28 -13.21
CA THR A 90 18.10 -12.48 -13.46
C THR A 90 18.67 -13.63 -12.64
N LEU A 91 18.34 -13.68 -11.34
CA LEU A 91 18.80 -14.76 -10.46
C LEU A 91 18.24 -16.12 -10.86
N LEU A 92 16.96 -16.17 -11.23
CA LEU A 92 16.31 -17.41 -11.66
C LEU A 92 16.83 -17.87 -13.03
N GLU A 93 17.02 -16.97 -14.00
CA GLU A 93 17.55 -17.32 -15.33
C GLU A 93 18.96 -17.91 -15.22
N ALA A 94 19.80 -17.37 -14.31
CA ALA A 94 21.10 -17.97 -14.01
C ALA A 94 20.98 -19.41 -13.50
N GLN A 95 19.96 -19.72 -12.68
CA GLN A 95 19.70 -21.10 -12.22
C GLN A 95 19.19 -21.99 -13.36
N TYR A 96 18.30 -21.48 -14.22
CA TYR A 96 17.77 -22.23 -15.35
C TYR A 96 18.91 -22.62 -16.30
N ASN A 97 19.79 -21.67 -16.61
CA ASN A 97 20.95 -21.90 -17.48
C ASN A 97 21.93 -22.92 -16.85
N ALA A 98 22.20 -22.80 -15.55
CA ALA A 98 23.10 -23.73 -14.86
C ALA A 98 22.55 -25.17 -14.79
N LEU A 99 21.23 -25.34 -14.75
CA LEU A 99 20.55 -26.63 -14.69
C LEU A 99 20.09 -27.16 -16.07
N GLY A 100 20.20 -26.35 -17.12
CA GLY A 100 19.71 -26.70 -18.46
C GLY A 100 18.18 -26.76 -18.55
N ILE A 101 17.49 -25.93 -17.77
CA ILE A 101 16.02 -25.83 -17.81
C ILE A 101 15.60 -24.96 -18.97
N SER A 102 14.91 -25.53 -19.95
CA SER A 102 14.33 -24.86 -21.11
C SER A 102 12.84 -25.25 -21.24
N VAL A 103 12.11 -24.49 -22.01
CA VAL A 103 10.75 -24.84 -22.45
C VAL A 103 10.83 -25.19 -23.93
N GLU A 104 10.73 -26.49 -24.21
CA GLU A 104 10.74 -27.02 -25.56
C GLU A 104 9.35 -26.96 -26.20
N ARG A 105 9.27 -27.22 -27.51
CA ARG A 105 8.04 -27.07 -28.29
C ARG A 105 6.83 -27.79 -27.73
N ASP A 106 7.01 -29.02 -27.24
CA ASP A 106 5.88 -29.82 -26.70
C ASP A 106 5.38 -29.23 -25.38
N GLN A 107 6.31 -28.81 -24.53
CA GLN A 107 5.96 -28.14 -23.27
C GLN A 107 5.29 -26.78 -23.52
N MET A 108 5.74 -26.02 -24.51
CA MET A 108 5.11 -24.75 -24.91
C MET A 108 3.67 -24.98 -25.36
N ARG A 109 3.45 -26.01 -26.20
CA ARG A 109 2.11 -26.38 -26.66
C ARG A 109 1.16 -26.67 -25.47
N ASP A 110 1.64 -27.46 -24.50
CA ASP A 110 0.86 -27.80 -23.31
C ASP A 110 0.55 -26.56 -22.44
N LEU A 111 1.52 -25.64 -22.28
CA LEU A 111 1.33 -24.36 -21.59
C LEU A 111 0.31 -23.46 -22.30
N LEU A 112 0.40 -23.35 -23.63
CA LEU A 112 -0.55 -22.59 -24.44
C LEU A 112 -1.96 -23.19 -24.35
N GLN A 113 -2.07 -24.52 -24.46
CA GLN A 113 -3.35 -25.20 -24.27
C GLN A 113 -3.96 -24.89 -22.91
N LEU A 114 -3.18 -24.97 -21.84
CA LEU A 114 -3.65 -24.66 -20.48
C LEU A 114 -4.10 -23.21 -20.34
N GLY A 115 -3.32 -22.28 -20.90
CA GLY A 115 -3.61 -20.83 -20.81
C GLY A 115 -4.76 -20.37 -21.68
N LEU A 116 -4.97 -21.02 -22.83
CA LEU A 116 -5.93 -20.59 -23.85
C LEU A 116 -7.21 -21.42 -23.92
N SER A 117 -7.33 -22.52 -23.16
CA SER A 117 -8.47 -23.43 -23.22
C SER A 117 -9.83 -22.78 -22.90
N ASN A 118 -9.84 -21.66 -22.19
CA ASN A 118 -11.06 -20.93 -21.83
C ASN A 118 -11.47 -19.88 -22.88
N PHE A 119 -10.61 -19.55 -23.86
CA PHE A 119 -10.91 -18.55 -24.87
C PHE A 119 -11.75 -19.18 -26.00
N GLU A 120 -12.87 -18.54 -26.33
CA GLU A 120 -13.82 -19.04 -27.35
C GLU A 120 -13.18 -19.11 -28.74
N GLU A 121 -12.20 -18.24 -29.03
CA GLU A 121 -11.44 -18.18 -30.28
C GLU A 121 -10.72 -19.50 -30.59
N PHE A 122 -10.35 -20.27 -29.56
CA PHE A 122 -9.60 -21.52 -29.69
C PHE A 122 -10.42 -22.77 -29.41
N LYS A 123 -11.76 -22.67 -29.36
CA LYS A 123 -12.63 -23.82 -29.16
C LYS A 123 -13.24 -24.29 -30.46
N ASN A 124 -13.40 -25.61 -30.61
CA ASN A 124 -14.16 -26.22 -31.70
C ASN A 124 -15.69 -26.15 -31.44
N GLU A 125 -16.49 -26.72 -32.34
CA GLU A 125 -17.96 -26.78 -32.23
C GLU A 125 -18.46 -27.52 -30.97
N ASP A 126 -17.61 -28.42 -30.43
CA ASP A 126 -17.91 -29.17 -29.20
C ASP A 126 -17.48 -28.44 -27.92
N GLY A 127 -16.97 -27.21 -28.02
CA GLY A 127 -16.47 -26.41 -26.91
C GLY A 127 -15.10 -26.84 -26.35
N LEU A 128 -14.38 -27.71 -27.08
CA LEU A 128 -13.06 -28.21 -26.71
C LEU A 128 -11.95 -27.39 -27.42
N TYR A 129 -10.80 -27.21 -26.75
CA TYR A 129 -9.63 -26.55 -27.31
C TYR A 129 -9.19 -27.22 -28.62
N ASP A 130 -8.93 -26.43 -29.67
CA ASP A 130 -8.50 -26.85 -30.99
C ASP A 130 -7.15 -26.20 -31.38
N GLU A 131 -6.11 -27.01 -31.40
CA GLU A 131 -4.75 -26.56 -31.75
C GLU A 131 -4.68 -26.01 -33.20
N ASN A 132 -5.55 -26.45 -34.12
CA ASN A 132 -5.56 -25.91 -35.48
C ASN A 132 -6.00 -24.47 -35.52
N LYS A 133 -7.01 -24.10 -34.71
CA LYS A 133 -7.42 -22.70 -34.57
C LYS A 133 -6.32 -21.81 -34.02
N LEU A 134 -5.53 -22.31 -33.06
CA LEU A 134 -4.35 -21.60 -32.58
C LEU A 134 -3.30 -21.41 -33.70
N ASN A 135 -3.03 -22.47 -34.47
CA ASN A 135 -2.07 -22.40 -35.56
C ASN A 135 -2.53 -21.42 -36.67
N GLU A 136 -3.82 -21.41 -37.01
CA GLU A 136 -4.42 -20.42 -37.93
C GLU A 136 -4.31 -18.99 -37.39
N PHE A 137 -4.60 -18.80 -36.11
CA PHE A 137 -4.46 -17.52 -35.43
C PHE A 137 -3.03 -16.98 -35.52
N ILE A 138 -2.02 -17.80 -35.18
CA ILE A 138 -0.60 -17.43 -35.26
C ILE A 138 -0.20 -17.16 -36.72
N ALA A 139 -0.68 -17.94 -37.67
CA ALA A 139 -0.42 -17.73 -39.08
C ALA A 139 -0.99 -16.40 -39.59
N ASN A 140 -2.21 -16.03 -39.16
CA ASN A 140 -2.80 -14.73 -39.48
C ASN A 140 -1.96 -13.59 -38.91
N LEU A 141 -1.54 -13.67 -37.64
CA LEU A 141 -0.67 -12.64 -37.02
C LEU A 141 0.64 -12.43 -37.75
N LYS A 142 1.18 -13.48 -38.38
CA LYS A 142 2.42 -13.44 -39.18
C LYS A 142 2.22 -12.97 -40.63
N ALA A 143 1.00 -12.80 -41.09
CA ALA A 143 0.72 -12.36 -42.45
C ALA A 143 1.25 -10.95 -42.73
N ILE A 144 1.53 -10.66 -44.02
CA ILE A 144 1.98 -9.30 -44.44
C ILE A 144 0.93 -8.24 -44.14
N SER A 145 -0.35 -8.59 -44.23
CA SER A 145 -1.51 -7.77 -43.87
C SER A 145 -2.44 -8.60 -43.03
N PRO A 146 -2.18 -8.73 -41.72
CA PRO A 146 -3.03 -9.52 -40.84
C PRO A 146 -4.42 -8.90 -40.71
N GLU A 147 -5.45 -9.73 -40.67
CA GLU A 147 -6.76 -9.31 -40.23
C GLU A 147 -6.68 -8.94 -38.74
N THR A 148 -7.61 -8.09 -38.27
CA THR A 148 -7.68 -7.75 -36.85
C THR A 148 -7.94 -9.01 -36.03
N ALA A 149 -6.91 -9.48 -35.38
CA ALA A 149 -6.99 -10.64 -34.49
C ALA A 149 -7.34 -10.18 -33.07
N LEU A 150 -8.21 -10.93 -32.41
CA LEU A 150 -8.63 -10.68 -31.03
C LEU A 150 -8.13 -11.83 -30.15
N LEU A 151 -7.68 -11.49 -28.95
CA LEU A 151 -7.41 -12.46 -27.88
C LEU A 151 -8.22 -12.03 -26.65
N GLY A 152 -9.21 -12.83 -26.26
CA GLY A 152 -10.12 -12.47 -25.19
C GLY A 152 -10.88 -11.17 -25.45
N GLY A 153 -11.25 -10.89 -26.71
CA GLY A 153 -11.94 -9.68 -27.12
C GLY A 153 -11.08 -8.44 -27.29
N SER A 154 -9.77 -8.52 -27.05
CA SER A 154 -8.83 -7.39 -27.22
C SER A 154 -7.98 -7.56 -28.49
N PRO A 155 -7.77 -6.49 -29.30
CA PRO A 155 -6.89 -6.56 -30.47
C PRO A 155 -5.46 -6.93 -30.07
N ILE A 156 -4.85 -7.86 -30.84
CA ILE A 156 -3.49 -8.32 -30.60
C ILE A 156 -2.72 -8.34 -31.94
N ASN A 157 -1.42 -8.03 -31.88
CA ASN A 157 -0.49 -8.14 -33.02
C ASN A 157 0.55 -9.24 -32.75
N TYR A 158 1.39 -9.53 -33.75
CA TYR A 158 2.40 -10.58 -33.66
C TYR A 158 3.46 -10.32 -32.58
N GLU A 159 3.83 -9.07 -32.33
CA GLU A 159 4.78 -8.69 -31.29
C GLU A 159 4.21 -8.99 -29.89
N ALA A 160 2.97 -8.59 -29.65
CA ALA A 160 2.27 -8.86 -28.38
C ALA A 160 2.07 -10.38 -28.16
N TRP A 161 1.82 -11.13 -29.24
CA TRP A 161 1.75 -12.59 -29.18
C TRP A 161 3.11 -13.21 -28.81
N THR A 162 4.20 -12.74 -29.43
CA THR A 162 5.55 -13.22 -29.11
C THR A 162 5.92 -12.93 -27.65
N ASN A 163 5.54 -11.78 -27.15
CA ASN A 163 5.74 -11.45 -25.73
C ASN A 163 4.92 -12.39 -24.83
N TYR A 164 3.67 -12.70 -25.20
CA TYR A 164 2.85 -13.67 -24.48
C TYR A 164 3.49 -15.08 -24.46
N GLU A 165 4.03 -15.56 -25.61
CA GLU A 165 4.76 -16.83 -25.65
C GLU A 165 6.02 -16.81 -24.77
N ASN A 166 6.77 -15.72 -24.75
CA ASN A 166 7.96 -15.57 -23.91
C ASN A 166 7.59 -15.58 -22.42
N ASP A 167 6.50 -14.92 -22.02
CA ASP A 167 6.01 -14.91 -20.65
C ASP A 167 5.53 -16.29 -20.20
N MET A 168 4.87 -17.05 -21.11
CA MET A 168 4.49 -18.42 -20.85
C MET A 168 5.73 -19.33 -20.70
N ALA A 169 6.77 -19.14 -21.53
CA ALA A 169 8.02 -19.86 -21.38
C ALA A 169 8.74 -19.56 -20.06
N ALA A 170 8.80 -18.29 -19.67
CA ALA A 170 9.38 -17.87 -18.39
C ALA A 170 8.63 -18.48 -17.21
N THR A 171 7.30 -18.46 -17.27
CA THR A 171 6.44 -19.11 -16.26
C THR A 171 6.67 -20.62 -16.22
N GLY A 172 6.79 -21.28 -17.36
CA GLY A 172 7.06 -22.71 -17.47
C GLY A 172 8.41 -23.10 -16.87
N LYS A 173 9.48 -22.36 -17.17
CA LYS A 173 10.81 -22.53 -16.55
C LYS A 173 10.73 -22.38 -15.03
N GLN A 174 10.10 -21.31 -14.57
CA GLN A 174 9.93 -21.03 -13.15
C GLN A 174 9.18 -22.15 -12.43
N GLN A 175 8.08 -22.59 -12.98
CA GLN A 175 7.29 -23.68 -12.42
C GLN A 175 8.06 -25.00 -12.37
N THR A 176 8.82 -25.31 -13.44
CA THR A 176 9.68 -26.50 -13.50
C THR A 176 10.73 -26.42 -12.38
N TYR A 177 11.46 -25.32 -12.26
CA TYR A 177 12.48 -25.14 -11.23
C TYR A 177 11.92 -25.27 -9.82
N PHE A 178 10.84 -24.55 -9.50
CA PHE A 178 10.24 -24.64 -8.17
C PHE A 178 9.66 -26.03 -7.90
N ASN A 179 9.09 -26.71 -8.89
CA ASN A 179 8.59 -28.06 -8.73
C ASN A 179 9.74 -29.07 -8.47
N MET A 180 10.88 -28.90 -9.13
CA MET A 180 12.07 -29.71 -8.85
C MET A 180 12.57 -29.51 -7.42
N VAL A 181 12.66 -28.28 -6.95
CA VAL A 181 13.03 -27.98 -5.55
C VAL A 181 11.99 -28.53 -4.57
N LYS A 182 10.70 -28.35 -4.84
CA LYS A 182 9.59 -28.88 -4.02
C LYS A 182 9.62 -30.40 -3.95
N ALA A 183 9.93 -31.08 -5.05
CA ALA A 183 10.04 -32.54 -5.08
C ALA A 183 11.16 -33.08 -4.19
N GLY A 184 12.22 -32.29 -3.95
CA GLY A 184 13.29 -32.58 -3.01
C GLY A 184 12.93 -32.31 -1.55
N LEU A 185 11.80 -31.62 -1.26
CA LEU A 185 11.40 -31.22 0.08
C LEU A 185 10.36 -32.18 0.63
N PHE A 186 10.77 -32.92 1.63
CA PHE A 186 9.88 -33.81 2.35
C PHE A 186 10.18 -33.79 3.83
N GLY A 187 9.26 -34.24 4.66
CA GLY A 187 9.51 -34.56 6.05
C GLY A 187 9.88 -36.02 6.18
N THR A 188 10.97 -36.29 6.85
CA THR A 188 11.35 -37.68 7.18
C THR A 188 10.48 -38.25 8.31
N LEU A 189 10.36 -39.57 8.39
CA LEU A 189 9.65 -40.20 9.52
C LEU A 189 10.27 -39.82 10.85
N ALA A 190 11.61 -39.66 10.92
CA ALA A 190 12.32 -39.22 12.13
C ALA A 190 11.95 -37.77 12.52
N GLU A 191 11.87 -36.84 11.55
CA GLU A 191 11.37 -35.48 11.82
C GLU A 191 9.91 -35.51 12.28
N GLY A 192 9.08 -36.35 11.66
CA GLY A 192 7.69 -36.56 12.07
C GLY A 192 7.57 -37.11 13.50
N GLU A 193 8.43 -38.05 13.90
CA GLU A 193 8.50 -38.57 15.25
C GLU A 193 8.90 -37.49 16.26
N ILE A 194 9.93 -36.71 15.93
CA ILE A 194 10.38 -35.57 16.76
C ILE A 194 9.27 -34.54 16.92
N ASP A 195 8.65 -34.11 15.83
CA ASP A 195 7.56 -33.13 15.87
C ASP A 195 6.37 -33.62 16.72
N TYR A 196 6.01 -34.88 16.55
CA TYR A 196 4.97 -35.51 17.35
C TYR A 196 5.33 -35.54 18.85
N LYS A 197 6.57 -35.92 19.20
CA LYS A 197 7.06 -35.93 20.59
C LYS A 197 7.13 -34.52 21.18
N LEU A 198 7.63 -33.53 20.44
CA LEU A 198 7.64 -32.13 20.88
C LEU A 198 6.26 -31.61 21.26
N GLU A 199 5.22 -32.09 20.61
CA GLU A 199 3.83 -31.70 20.85
C GLU A 199 3.16 -32.51 21.95
N ASN A 200 3.42 -33.83 22.02
CA ASN A 200 2.64 -34.76 22.82
C ASN A 200 3.36 -35.27 24.07
N ASP A 201 4.69 -35.25 24.13
CA ASP A 201 5.41 -35.46 25.40
C ASP A 201 5.00 -34.33 26.35
N LYS A 202 4.68 -34.72 27.59
CA LYS A 202 4.26 -33.78 28.64
C LYS A 202 5.16 -33.91 29.85
N VAL A 203 5.44 -32.78 30.48
CA VAL A 203 6.20 -32.74 31.70
C VAL A 203 5.46 -31.92 32.76
N ASP A 204 5.39 -32.46 33.96
CA ASP A 204 4.93 -31.76 35.14
C ASP A 204 6.17 -31.44 36.00
N PHE A 205 6.22 -30.22 36.49
CA PHE A 205 7.34 -29.77 37.32
C PHE A 205 6.93 -28.71 38.31
N LYS A 206 7.64 -28.66 39.42
CA LYS A 206 7.61 -27.54 40.36
C LYS A 206 8.70 -26.57 40.01
N TYR A 207 8.49 -25.31 40.31
CA TYR A 207 9.47 -24.27 40.06
C TYR A 207 9.38 -23.11 41.02
N VAL A 208 10.51 -22.44 41.22
CA VAL A 208 10.60 -21.12 41.82
C VAL A 208 11.07 -20.17 40.76
N LYS A 209 10.30 -19.06 40.59
CA LYS A 209 10.63 -17.96 39.67
C LYS A 209 11.03 -16.74 40.47
N ILE A 210 12.23 -16.27 40.25
CA ILE A 210 12.69 -14.98 40.76
C ILE A 210 12.57 -13.96 39.60
N PRO A 211 11.57 -13.08 39.61
CA PRO A 211 11.34 -12.16 38.51
C PRO A 211 12.43 -11.08 38.43
N PHE A 212 12.76 -10.63 37.24
CA PHE A 212 13.72 -9.53 37.01
C PHE A 212 13.30 -8.24 37.72
N SER A 213 12.02 -8.02 37.95
CA SER A 213 11.51 -6.89 38.73
C SER A 213 11.92 -6.87 40.19
N SER A 214 12.42 -8.02 40.73
CA SER A 214 12.98 -8.08 42.10
C SER A 214 14.25 -7.25 42.26
N ILE A 215 14.88 -6.83 41.14
CA ILE A 215 16.05 -5.93 41.14
C ILE A 215 15.65 -4.66 40.38
N PRO A 216 15.63 -3.49 41.01
CA PRO A 216 15.33 -2.22 40.34
C PRO A 216 16.33 -1.92 39.22
N ASP A 217 15.86 -1.36 38.10
CA ASP A 217 16.73 -0.98 36.95
C ASP A 217 17.79 0.03 37.34
N SER A 218 17.49 0.92 38.31
CA SER A 218 18.41 1.93 38.82
C SER A 218 19.67 1.38 39.47
N THR A 219 19.64 0.12 39.91
CA THR A 219 20.79 -0.55 40.53
C THR A 219 21.73 -1.19 39.51
N ILE A 220 21.32 -1.27 38.23
CA ILE A 220 22.09 -1.91 37.18
C ILE A 220 22.77 -0.85 36.31
N THR A 221 24.06 -0.73 36.47
CA THR A 221 24.88 0.13 35.60
C THR A 221 25.19 -0.59 34.30
N VAL A 222 24.83 0.04 33.17
CA VAL A 222 25.20 -0.41 31.83
C VAL A 222 26.06 0.67 31.19
N THR A 223 27.26 0.32 30.77
CA THR A 223 28.22 1.23 30.16
C THR A 223 28.12 1.21 28.63
N GLN A 224 28.66 2.20 27.95
CA GLN A 224 28.79 2.22 26.49
C GLN A 224 29.61 1.02 25.98
N SER A 225 30.58 0.55 26.77
CA SER A 225 31.36 -0.67 26.45
C SER A 225 30.47 -1.91 26.44
N ASP A 226 29.54 -2.04 27.40
CA ASP A 226 28.58 -3.15 27.44
C ASP A 226 27.70 -3.15 26.19
N ILE A 227 27.18 -1.97 25.81
CA ILE A 227 26.35 -1.82 24.61
C ILE A 227 27.12 -2.19 23.36
N SER A 228 28.36 -1.66 23.21
CA SER A 228 29.22 -1.97 22.07
C SER A 228 29.52 -3.47 21.96
N LYS A 229 29.77 -4.13 23.09
CA LYS A 229 30.00 -5.58 23.14
C LYS A 229 28.73 -6.33 22.69
N TYR A 230 27.59 -6.00 23.26
CA TYR A 230 26.30 -6.63 22.94
C TYR A 230 25.95 -6.49 21.45
N VAL A 231 26.10 -5.30 20.87
CA VAL A 231 25.88 -5.04 19.44
C VAL A 231 26.79 -5.91 18.56
N LYS A 232 28.06 -6.08 18.95
CA LYS A 232 29.02 -6.93 18.23
C LYS A 232 28.68 -8.43 18.32
N GLU A 233 28.14 -8.87 19.45
CA GLU A 233 27.71 -10.27 19.67
C GLU A 233 26.40 -10.58 18.95
N HIS A 234 25.57 -9.55 18.68
CA HIS A 234 24.27 -9.66 18.02
C HIS A 234 24.23 -8.96 16.65
N LYS A 235 25.31 -9.07 15.86
CA LYS A 235 25.50 -8.34 14.59
C LYS A 235 24.28 -8.38 13.67
N ALA A 236 23.67 -9.54 13.48
CA ALA A 236 22.52 -9.69 12.58
C ALA A 236 21.30 -8.82 12.99
N GLN A 237 21.17 -8.52 14.30
CA GLN A 237 20.09 -7.67 14.81
C GLN A 237 20.39 -6.18 14.68
N TYR A 238 21.67 -5.82 14.65
CA TYR A 238 22.13 -4.43 14.66
C TYR A 238 22.83 -3.98 13.37
N GLN A 239 22.76 -4.80 12.32
CA GLN A 239 23.16 -4.36 10.97
C GLN A 239 22.13 -3.36 10.45
N VAL A 240 22.58 -2.24 9.93
CA VAL A 240 21.75 -1.17 9.37
C VAL A 240 22.29 -0.75 8.02
N ASP A 241 21.39 -0.38 7.14
CA ASP A 241 21.72 0.21 5.85
C ASP A 241 22.16 1.65 6.01
N GLU A 242 22.82 2.20 4.98
CA GLU A 242 23.12 3.61 4.90
C GLU A 242 21.82 4.45 5.00
N SER A 243 21.86 5.49 5.82
CA SER A 243 20.70 6.37 6.02
C SER A 243 21.09 7.80 6.40
N ARG A 244 20.12 8.69 6.29
CA ARG A 244 20.24 10.10 6.71
C ARG A 244 19.23 10.39 7.81
N ASP A 245 19.62 11.21 8.78
CA ASP A 245 18.68 11.80 9.72
C ASP A 245 18.51 13.27 9.36
N ILE A 246 17.28 13.74 9.36
CA ILE A 246 16.93 15.13 9.08
C ILE A 246 16.03 15.68 10.18
N ARG A 247 15.92 17.00 10.26
CA ARG A 247 14.83 17.67 10.98
C ARG A 247 14.29 18.79 10.11
N PHE A 248 13.03 19.15 10.31
CA PHE A 248 12.42 20.22 9.55
C PHE A 248 11.39 21.02 10.34
N VAL A 249 11.14 22.24 9.85
CA VAL A 249 9.99 23.07 10.20
C VAL A 249 9.15 23.25 8.96
N GLU A 250 7.83 23.05 9.10
CA GLU A 250 6.83 23.20 8.04
C GLU A 250 6.16 24.57 8.16
N PHE A 251 6.02 25.29 7.04
CA PHE A 251 5.35 26.58 6.92
C PHE A 251 4.15 26.38 5.99
N LYS A 252 2.95 26.41 6.55
CA LYS A 252 1.74 26.14 5.82
C LYS A 252 1.10 27.40 5.28
N GLU A 253 0.70 27.39 4.02
CA GLU A 253 -0.12 28.41 3.37
C GLU A 253 -1.58 28.12 3.66
N GLU A 254 -1.99 28.27 4.93
CA GLU A 254 -3.39 28.15 5.36
C GLU A 254 -4.03 29.53 5.39
N ALA A 255 -5.32 29.61 5.00
CA ALA A 255 -6.05 30.86 5.06
C ALA A 255 -6.06 31.47 6.46
N SER A 256 -5.75 32.74 6.56
CA SER A 256 -5.77 33.51 7.81
C SER A 256 -7.21 33.83 8.24
N LEU A 257 -7.38 34.33 9.45
CA LEU A 257 -8.69 34.82 9.91
C LEU A 257 -9.19 36.01 9.09
N GLU A 258 -8.26 36.84 8.58
CA GLU A 258 -8.56 37.92 7.65
C GLU A 258 -9.08 37.40 6.33
N ASP A 259 -8.44 36.35 5.78
CA ASP A 259 -8.90 35.70 4.55
C ASP A 259 -10.28 35.07 4.72
N GLU A 260 -10.50 34.32 5.81
CA GLU A 260 -11.80 33.75 6.13
C GLU A 260 -12.89 34.82 6.27
N THR A 261 -12.53 35.99 6.83
CA THR A 261 -13.46 37.11 6.97
C THR A 261 -13.78 37.73 5.61
N ALA A 262 -12.75 37.95 4.77
CA ALA A 262 -12.92 38.48 3.44
C ALA A 262 -13.81 37.59 2.56
N ILE A 263 -13.62 36.25 2.64
CA ILE A 263 -14.45 35.26 1.91
C ILE A 263 -15.90 35.32 2.39
N LYS A 264 -16.15 35.43 3.71
CA LYS A 264 -17.51 35.58 4.24
C LYS A 264 -18.17 36.87 3.77
N ASP A 265 -17.42 38.00 3.80
CA ASP A 265 -17.91 39.28 3.34
C ASP A 265 -18.22 39.29 1.85
N GLU A 266 -17.42 38.58 1.04
CA GLU A 266 -17.69 38.36 -0.38
C GLU A 266 -19.01 37.62 -0.61
N LEU A 267 -19.22 36.50 0.11
CA LEU A 267 -20.47 35.75 0.04
C LEU A 267 -21.69 36.60 0.45
N ILE A 268 -21.54 37.38 1.53
CA ILE A 268 -22.61 38.28 2.01
C ILE A 268 -22.94 39.34 0.97
N LYS A 269 -21.96 39.93 0.26
CA LYS A 269 -22.18 40.90 -0.81
C LYS A 269 -22.97 40.34 -1.99
N LEU A 270 -22.88 39.02 -2.23
CA LEU A 270 -23.63 38.36 -3.31
C LEU A 270 -25.10 38.09 -2.95
N LEU A 271 -25.53 38.34 -1.71
CA LEU A 271 -26.92 38.09 -1.29
C LEU A 271 -27.88 39.12 -1.77
N GLU A 272 -27.51 40.38 -1.72
CA GLU A 272 -28.41 41.52 -2.04
C GLU A 272 -28.15 42.01 -3.46
N ASP A 273 -29.15 42.68 -4.04
CA ASP A 273 -29.03 43.34 -5.35
C ASP A 273 -27.99 44.45 -5.29
N ARG A 274 -27.18 44.57 -6.34
CA ARG A 274 -26.08 45.53 -6.40
C ARG A 274 -25.92 46.14 -7.78
N GLU A 275 -25.41 47.36 -7.81
CA GLU A 275 -25.08 48.04 -9.04
C GLU A 275 -23.66 47.66 -9.50
N GLU A 276 -23.53 47.06 -10.67
CA GLU A 276 -22.24 46.68 -11.25
C GLU A 276 -22.09 47.28 -12.64
N TYR A 277 -20.86 47.72 -12.96
CA TYR A 277 -20.52 48.13 -14.31
C TYR A 277 -20.30 46.89 -15.18
N VAL A 278 -21.14 46.72 -16.21
CA VAL A 278 -21.07 45.60 -17.14
C VAL A 278 -20.35 46.05 -18.41
N GLU A 279 -19.15 45.52 -18.65
CA GLU A 279 -18.32 45.88 -19.80
C GLU A 279 -19.02 45.62 -21.16
N ALA A 280 -19.82 44.55 -21.25
CA ALA A 280 -20.51 44.16 -22.47
C ALA A 280 -21.54 45.20 -22.91
N SER A 281 -22.25 45.84 -21.97
CA SER A 281 -23.22 46.90 -22.22
C SER A 281 -22.65 48.31 -22.07
N GLN A 282 -21.42 48.43 -21.53
CA GLN A 282 -20.76 49.70 -21.17
C GLN A 282 -21.64 50.58 -20.26
N ASN A 283 -22.40 49.97 -19.40
CA ASN A 283 -23.34 50.66 -18.51
C ASN A 283 -23.34 50.02 -17.11
N THR A 284 -23.80 50.79 -16.12
CA THR A 284 -24.05 50.23 -14.77
C THR A 284 -25.43 49.58 -14.81
N GLU A 285 -25.46 48.30 -14.43
CA GLU A 285 -26.68 47.49 -14.38
C GLU A 285 -26.91 46.96 -12.98
N THR A 286 -28.19 46.78 -12.63
CA THR A 286 -28.54 46.12 -11.35
C THR A 286 -28.37 44.60 -11.50
N VAL A 287 -27.40 44.03 -10.80
CA VAL A 287 -27.20 42.59 -10.72
C VAL A 287 -28.01 42.05 -9.55
N ILE A 288 -28.91 41.10 -9.84
CA ILE A 288 -29.79 40.50 -8.83
C ILE A 288 -29.01 39.64 -7.91
N GLY A 289 -29.20 39.80 -6.59
CA GLY A 289 -28.55 38.99 -5.55
C GLY A 289 -29.19 37.60 -5.34
N PHE A 290 -28.47 36.72 -4.69
CA PHE A 290 -28.91 35.34 -4.44
C PHE A 290 -30.23 35.22 -3.68
N LYS A 291 -30.53 36.18 -2.83
CA LYS A 291 -31.79 36.25 -2.10
C LYS A 291 -33.00 36.50 -3.03
N ASN A 292 -32.81 37.31 -4.06
CA ASN A 292 -33.87 37.84 -4.92
C ASN A 292 -33.93 37.14 -6.29
N THR A 293 -32.91 36.35 -6.67
CA THR A 293 -32.89 35.65 -7.95
C THR A 293 -34.05 34.66 -8.08
N THR A 294 -34.63 34.61 -9.28
CA THR A 294 -35.66 33.65 -9.68
C THR A 294 -35.08 32.46 -10.45
N ASP A 295 -33.82 32.58 -10.85
CA ASP A 295 -33.06 31.49 -11.52
C ASP A 295 -31.84 31.13 -10.66
N ASP A 296 -32.08 30.26 -9.69
CA ASP A 296 -31.04 29.80 -8.74
C ASP A 296 -29.94 29.02 -9.46
N GLU A 297 -30.26 28.28 -10.53
CA GLU A 297 -29.29 27.47 -11.26
C GLU A 297 -28.29 28.36 -12.00
N ALA A 298 -28.78 29.33 -12.79
CA ALA A 298 -27.93 30.26 -13.49
C ALA A 298 -27.08 31.10 -12.52
N PHE A 299 -27.68 31.55 -11.41
CA PHE A 299 -26.96 32.32 -10.39
C PHE A 299 -25.81 31.49 -9.78
N LEU A 300 -26.07 30.27 -9.33
CA LEU A 300 -25.06 29.42 -8.71
C LEU A 300 -23.99 28.97 -9.70
N SER A 301 -24.35 28.72 -10.95
CA SER A 301 -23.39 28.38 -12.00
C SER A 301 -22.35 29.50 -12.24
N GLN A 302 -22.74 30.77 -12.05
CA GLN A 302 -21.86 31.93 -12.25
C GLN A 302 -21.11 32.35 -10.98
N ASN A 303 -21.72 32.18 -9.81
CA ASN A 303 -21.26 32.79 -8.56
C ASN A 303 -20.87 31.81 -7.47
N SER A 304 -20.94 30.49 -7.67
CA SER A 304 -20.64 29.49 -6.65
C SER A 304 -19.61 28.47 -7.11
N ALA A 305 -18.76 28.03 -6.19
CA ALA A 305 -17.85 26.88 -6.40
C ALA A 305 -18.64 25.56 -6.56
N LEU A 306 -19.88 25.51 -6.07
CA LEU A 306 -20.75 24.34 -6.18
C LEU A 306 -21.88 24.59 -7.17
N LYS A 307 -22.12 23.63 -8.05
CA LYS A 307 -23.30 23.62 -8.91
C LYS A 307 -24.55 23.27 -8.13
N LEU A 308 -25.71 23.69 -8.63
CA LEU A 308 -26.99 23.30 -8.06
C LEU A 308 -27.15 21.76 -8.14
N PHE A 309 -27.47 21.15 -7.02
CA PHE A 309 -27.92 19.76 -6.99
C PHE A 309 -29.43 19.75 -7.24
N ASP A 310 -29.81 19.41 -8.46
CA ASP A 310 -31.20 19.51 -8.93
C ASP A 310 -32.07 18.35 -8.46
N ASP A 311 -32.01 18.01 -7.17
CA ASP A 311 -32.87 16.99 -6.57
C ASP A 311 -33.26 17.36 -5.11
N TYR A 312 -34.21 16.64 -4.55
CA TYR A 312 -34.60 16.80 -3.16
C TYR A 312 -33.77 15.92 -2.24
N MET A 313 -33.56 16.40 -1.03
CA MET A 313 -32.85 15.64 0.00
C MET A 313 -33.60 15.70 1.32
N PHE A 314 -33.36 14.69 2.17
CA PHE A 314 -33.89 14.60 3.51
C PHE A 314 -32.91 15.19 4.54
N LYS A 315 -33.39 15.44 5.75
CA LYS A 315 -32.58 16.01 6.84
C LYS A 315 -31.27 15.26 7.07
N ALA A 316 -31.29 13.93 6.97
CA ALA A 316 -30.11 13.09 7.17
C ALA A 316 -28.98 13.31 6.13
N ASN A 317 -29.28 13.95 5.00
CA ASN A 317 -28.31 14.26 3.95
C ASN A 317 -27.69 15.65 4.10
N LEU A 318 -28.11 16.45 5.08
CA LEU A 318 -27.57 17.77 5.36
C LEU A 318 -26.30 17.68 6.24
N PRO A 319 -25.41 18.69 6.19
CA PRO A 319 -24.26 18.78 7.10
C PRO A 319 -24.72 18.71 8.55
N VAL A 320 -24.20 17.73 9.30
CA VAL A 320 -24.70 17.36 10.63
C VAL A 320 -24.80 18.57 11.60
N GLU A 321 -23.77 19.42 11.61
CA GLU A 321 -23.69 20.59 12.50
C GLU A 321 -24.72 21.68 12.17
N HIS A 322 -25.19 21.72 10.91
CA HIS A 322 -26.08 22.77 10.41
C HIS A 322 -27.47 22.24 9.99
N ALA A 323 -27.66 20.91 10.08
CA ALA A 323 -28.86 20.24 9.62
C ALA A 323 -30.15 20.80 10.23
N ASP A 324 -30.20 21.05 11.54
CA ASP A 324 -31.37 21.60 12.22
C ASP A 324 -31.69 23.01 11.76
N SER A 325 -30.69 23.86 11.60
CA SER A 325 -30.84 25.23 11.14
C SER A 325 -31.37 25.31 9.72
N ILE A 326 -30.80 24.52 8.80
CA ILE A 326 -31.21 24.46 7.40
C ILE A 326 -32.61 23.84 7.26
N TRP A 327 -32.86 22.74 7.98
CA TRP A 327 -34.11 22.00 7.90
C TRP A 327 -35.36 22.81 8.31
N ASN A 328 -35.21 23.74 9.23
CA ASN A 328 -36.31 24.54 9.75
C ASN A 328 -36.64 25.77 8.87
N LEU A 329 -35.82 26.03 7.83
CA LEU A 329 -36.10 27.16 6.93
C LEU A 329 -37.30 26.89 6.02
N ASN A 330 -37.97 27.97 5.61
CA ASN A 330 -39.01 27.95 4.60
C ASN A 330 -38.43 28.23 3.20
N LYS A 331 -39.22 27.97 2.15
CA LYS A 331 -38.85 28.29 0.79
C LYS A 331 -38.45 29.75 0.64
N GLY A 332 -37.29 30.01 0.04
CA GLY A 332 -36.68 31.32 -0.18
C GLY A 332 -35.84 31.85 0.98
N GLU A 333 -35.89 31.21 2.16
CA GLU A 333 -35.04 31.58 3.31
C GLU A 333 -33.61 31.06 3.15
N LEU A 334 -32.67 31.80 3.75
CA LEU A 334 -31.23 31.50 3.70
C LEU A 334 -30.67 31.23 5.09
N TYR A 335 -29.64 30.40 5.13
CA TYR A 335 -28.82 30.15 6.32
C TYR A 335 -27.34 30.27 5.97
N GLY A 336 -26.60 30.98 6.78
CA GLY A 336 -25.15 31.17 6.63
C GLY A 336 -24.70 32.63 6.72
N PRO A 337 -23.43 32.93 6.44
CA PRO A 337 -22.37 31.98 6.01
C PRO A 337 -21.94 31.01 7.14
N TYR A 338 -21.76 29.75 6.82
CA TYR A 338 -21.26 28.73 7.72
C TYR A 338 -20.13 27.93 7.06
N LYS A 339 -19.24 27.35 7.86
CA LYS A 339 -18.12 26.52 7.38
C LYS A 339 -18.56 25.07 7.23
N ASN A 340 -18.25 24.48 6.06
CA ASN A 340 -18.47 23.06 5.79
C ASN A 340 -17.24 22.50 5.03
N GLY A 341 -16.39 21.73 5.72
CA GLY A 341 -15.10 21.31 5.22
C GLY A 341 -14.18 22.52 4.95
N ASN A 342 -13.65 22.61 3.76
CA ASN A 342 -12.81 23.74 3.30
C ASN A 342 -13.58 24.86 2.59
N MET A 343 -14.90 24.97 2.80
CA MET A 343 -15.73 25.97 2.14
C MET A 343 -16.52 26.78 3.15
N PHE A 344 -16.76 28.06 2.85
CA PHE A 344 -17.86 28.81 3.41
C PHE A 344 -19.08 28.73 2.51
N MET A 345 -20.25 28.53 3.09
CA MET A 345 -21.49 28.28 2.36
C MET A 345 -22.64 29.15 2.90
N ILE A 346 -23.52 29.59 1.98
CA ILE A 346 -24.84 30.11 2.29
C ILE A 346 -25.85 29.23 1.57
N THR A 347 -26.75 28.60 2.33
CA THR A 347 -27.77 27.69 1.79
C THR A 347 -29.12 28.40 1.68
N LYS A 348 -29.76 28.33 0.50
CA LYS A 348 -31.13 28.79 0.23
C LYS A 348 -32.05 27.61 0.02
N ILE A 349 -33.23 27.62 0.63
CA ILE A 349 -34.27 26.65 0.31
C ILE A 349 -34.96 27.06 -0.99
N ILE A 350 -34.70 26.30 -2.06
CA ILE A 350 -35.30 26.57 -3.38
C ILE A 350 -36.73 26.04 -3.45
N ASP A 351 -36.97 24.83 -2.91
CA ASP A 351 -38.29 24.23 -2.87
C ASP A 351 -38.45 23.21 -1.72
N THR A 352 -39.71 22.89 -1.40
CA THR A 352 -40.04 21.89 -0.40
C THR A 352 -41.17 21.00 -0.88
N LYS A 353 -41.06 19.68 -0.69
CA LYS A 353 -42.04 18.67 -1.14
C LYS A 353 -42.22 17.59 -0.06
N GLN A 354 -43.36 16.94 -0.07
CA GLN A 354 -43.57 15.71 0.72
C GLN A 354 -43.29 14.53 -0.19
N ILE A 355 -42.22 13.78 0.08
CA ILE A 355 -41.76 12.66 -0.75
C ILE A 355 -41.68 11.41 0.12
N ALA A 356 -42.06 10.26 -0.42
CA ALA A 356 -41.86 8.97 0.24
C ALA A 356 -40.34 8.72 0.39
N ASP A 357 -39.91 8.16 1.52
CA ASP A 357 -38.50 7.86 1.77
C ASP A 357 -38.01 6.68 0.95
N SER A 358 -38.91 5.77 0.55
CA SER A 358 -38.63 4.58 -0.20
C SER A 358 -39.81 4.20 -1.10
N VAL A 359 -39.51 3.38 -2.09
CA VAL A 359 -40.52 2.84 -3.01
C VAL A 359 -40.15 1.39 -3.35
N LYS A 360 -41.18 0.56 -3.46
CA LYS A 360 -41.08 -0.78 -4.02
C LYS A 360 -41.82 -0.84 -5.36
N VAL A 361 -41.10 -1.17 -6.40
CA VAL A 361 -41.66 -1.33 -7.75
C VAL A 361 -41.36 -2.71 -8.27
N ARG A 362 -42.07 -3.13 -9.34
CA ARG A 362 -41.62 -4.23 -10.22
C ARG A 362 -41.51 -3.69 -11.64
N HIS A 363 -40.56 -4.22 -12.39
CA HIS A 363 -40.34 -3.75 -13.76
C HIS A 363 -39.95 -4.90 -14.71
N ILE A 364 -40.12 -4.63 -16.01
CA ILE A 364 -39.62 -5.42 -17.13
C ILE A 364 -38.81 -4.47 -18.02
N LEU A 365 -37.50 -4.73 -18.19
CA LEU A 365 -36.61 -3.91 -19.02
C LEU A 365 -36.48 -4.49 -20.43
N ILE A 366 -36.81 -3.69 -21.43
CA ILE A 366 -36.63 -4.00 -22.85
C ILE A 366 -35.56 -3.08 -23.43
N PRO A 367 -34.34 -3.57 -23.66
CA PRO A 367 -33.23 -2.78 -24.18
C PRO A 367 -33.39 -2.60 -25.70
N PHE A 368 -32.72 -1.55 -26.24
CA PHE A 368 -32.52 -1.34 -27.67
C PHE A 368 -31.03 -1.37 -28.02
N ALA A 369 -30.69 -1.55 -29.30
CA ALA A 369 -29.33 -1.58 -29.76
C ALA A 369 -28.60 -0.25 -29.45
N GLY A 370 -27.51 -0.32 -28.68
CA GLY A 370 -26.74 0.84 -28.20
C GLY A 370 -27.24 1.45 -26.89
N ALA A 371 -28.25 0.87 -26.23
CA ALA A 371 -28.63 1.27 -24.88
C ALA A 371 -27.52 0.95 -23.87
N MET A 372 -27.45 1.69 -22.78
CA MET A 372 -26.45 1.47 -21.73
C MET A 372 -26.58 0.04 -21.16
N GLN A 373 -25.45 -0.66 -21.07
CA GLN A 373 -25.36 -2.06 -20.62
C GLN A 373 -26.20 -3.07 -21.45
N ALA A 374 -26.62 -2.72 -22.65
CA ALA A 374 -27.27 -3.69 -23.54
C ALA A 374 -26.26 -4.77 -23.96
N ALA A 375 -26.70 -6.04 -23.96
CA ALA A 375 -25.86 -7.12 -24.42
C ALA A 375 -25.57 -6.99 -25.93
N PRO A 376 -24.40 -7.46 -26.44
CA PRO A 376 -24.02 -7.28 -27.84
C PRO A 376 -24.99 -7.88 -28.87
N ASP A 377 -25.81 -8.85 -28.47
CA ASP A 377 -26.84 -9.53 -29.28
C ASP A 377 -28.18 -8.78 -29.33
N VAL A 378 -28.30 -7.63 -28.65
CA VAL A 378 -29.51 -6.81 -28.71
C VAL A 378 -29.58 -6.07 -30.05
N VAL A 379 -30.49 -6.52 -30.93
CA VAL A 379 -30.68 -5.99 -32.28
C VAL A 379 -31.93 -5.12 -32.45
N LYS A 380 -32.80 -5.02 -31.42
CA LYS A 380 -34.03 -4.21 -31.50
C LYS A 380 -33.66 -2.71 -31.67
N THR A 381 -34.35 -2.05 -32.61
CA THR A 381 -34.25 -0.55 -32.66
C THR A 381 -34.99 0.06 -31.48
N ASP A 382 -34.80 1.38 -31.26
CA ASP A 382 -35.51 2.10 -30.21
C ASP A 382 -37.03 2.00 -30.37
N GLU A 383 -37.54 2.17 -31.60
CA GLU A 383 -38.99 2.02 -31.88
C GLU A 383 -39.50 0.59 -31.64
N GLN A 384 -38.72 -0.43 -31.98
CA GLN A 384 -39.08 -1.83 -31.75
C GLN A 384 -39.11 -2.18 -30.27
N ALA A 385 -38.15 -1.70 -29.51
CA ALA A 385 -38.11 -1.85 -28.05
C ALA A 385 -39.32 -1.18 -27.39
N LYS A 386 -39.61 0.07 -27.82
CA LYS A 386 -40.80 0.80 -27.38
C LYS A 386 -42.10 0.02 -27.67
N ALA A 387 -42.28 -0.41 -28.92
CA ALA A 387 -43.46 -1.18 -29.30
C ALA A 387 -43.61 -2.50 -28.51
N THR A 388 -42.49 -3.15 -28.18
CA THR A 388 -42.49 -4.33 -27.32
C THR A 388 -42.96 -4.00 -25.90
N ALA A 389 -42.40 -2.93 -25.31
CA ALA A 389 -42.78 -2.47 -23.98
C ALA A 389 -44.25 -2.02 -23.91
N ASP A 390 -44.74 -1.28 -24.92
CA ASP A 390 -46.13 -0.87 -25.02
C ASP A 390 -47.09 -2.11 -25.14
N SER A 391 -46.67 -3.15 -25.87
CA SER A 391 -47.42 -4.41 -25.96
C SER A 391 -47.51 -5.10 -24.61
N ILE A 392 -46.37 -5.22 -23.89
CA ILE A 392 -46.31 -5.79 -22.53
C ILE A 392 -47.22 -4.97 -21.60
N LEU A 393 -47.12 -3.64 -21.64
CA LEU A 393 -47.97 -2.75 -20.85
C LEU A 393 -49.46 -3.04 -21.06
N ASN A 394 -49.89 -3.17 -22.29
CA ASN A 394 -51.32 -3.46 -22.63
C ASN A 394 -51.77 -4.81 -22.07
N VAL A 395 -50.94 -5.84 -22.16
CA VAL A 395 -51.25 -7.16 -21.58
C VAL A 395 -51.34 -7.06 -20.06
N VAL A 396 -50.37 -6.40 -19.41
CA VAL A 396 -50.38 -6.27 -17.95
C VAL A 396 -51.49 -5.34 -17.46
N LYS A 397 -51.85 -4.29 -18.18
CA LYS A 397 -53.02 -3.43 -17.85
C LYS A 397 -54.33 -4.23 -17.88
N SER A 398 -54.46 -5.16 -18.81
CA SER A 398 -55.64 -6.00 -18.90
C SER A 398 -55.69 -7.12 -17.83
N ASN A 399 -54.53 -7.63 -17.45
CA ASN A 399 -54.39 -8.66 -16.43
C ASN A 399 -53.04 -8.59 -15.71
N ARG A 400 -53.03 -8.04 -14.49
CA ARG A 400 -51.84 -7.83 -13.67
C ARG A 400 -51.07 -9.13 -13.34
N SER A 401 -51.77 -10.31 -13.30
CA SER A 401 -51.12 -11.60 -13.02
C SER A 401 -50.16 -12.00 -14.13
N LYS A 402 -50.33 -11.49 -15.35
CA LYS A 402 -49.46 -11.76 -16.49
C LYS A 402 -48.08 -11.13 -16.39
N PHE A 403 -47.87 -10.22 -15.43
CA PHE A 403 -46.58 -9.60 -15.24
C PHE A 403 -45.47 -10.64 -15.01
N GLN A 404 -45.77 -11.65 -14.18
CA GLN A 404 -44.82 -12.73 -13.85
C GLN A 404 -44.46 -13.57 -15.09
N ASP A 405 -45.43 -13.87 -15.93
CA ASP A 405 -45.22 -14.68 -17.14
C ASP A 405 -44.37 -13.96 -18.18
N LEU A 406 -44.28 -12.59 -18.11
CA LEU A 406 -43.58 -11.75 -19.07
C LEU A 406 -42.19 -11.33 -18.58
N LEU A 407 -41.81 -11.70 -17.36
CA LEU A 407 -40.46 -11.39 -16.80
C LEU A 407 -39.35 -12.05 -17.62
N GLU A 408 -39.58 -13.16 -18.29
CA GLU A 408 -38.61 -13.80 -19.19
C GLU A 408 -38.14 -12.91 -20.34
N LEU A 409 -38.92 -11.85 -20.67
CA LEU A 409 -38.61 -10.87 -21.72
C LEU A 409 -37.72 -9.75 -21.19
N SER A 410 -37.54 -9.67 -19.87
CA SER A 410 -36.71 -8.59 -19.24
C SER A 410 -35.24 -8.93 -19.31
N SER A 411 -34.43 -7.96 -19.72
CA SER A 411 -32.96 -8.04 -19.70
C SER A 411 -32.36 -7.81 -18.32
N ASP A 412 -33.11 -7.31 -17.33
CA ASP A 412 -32.64 -7.16 -15.97
C ASP A 412 -32.69 -8.49 -15.20
N VAL A 413 -31.58 -9.23 -15.32
CA VAL A 413 -31.46 -10.58 -14.72
C VAL A 413 -31.51 -10.52 -13.19
N VAL A 414 -31.07 -9.40 -12.60
CA VAL A 414 -30.98 -9.25 -11.14
C VAL A 414 -32.37 -9.09 -10.54
N SER A 415 -33.19 -8.18 -11.07
CA SER A 415 -34.56 -8.02 -10.58
C SER A 415 -35.44 -9.24 -10.91
N ASN A 416 -35.19 -9.91 -12.03
CA ASN A 416 -35.93 -11.13 -12.42
C ASN A 416 -35.85 -12.25 -11.37
N GLN A 417 -34.70 -12.38 -10.67
CA GLN A 417 -34.52 -13.34 -9.57
C GLN A 417 -35.45 -13.05 -8.39
N ASN A 418 -35.93 -11.81 -8.29
CA ASN A 418 -36.87 -11.36 -7.25
C ASN A 418 -38.20 -10.92 -7.85
N ASN A 419 -38.76 -11.70 -8.80
CA ASN A 419 -40.06 -11.44 -9.45
C ASN A 419 -40.14 -10.07 -10.16
N GLY A 420 -39.03 -9.51 -10.61
CA GLY A 420 -38.91 -8.17 -11.19
C GLY A 420 -39.00 -7.05 -10.16
N GLU A 421 -39.00 -7.35 -8.87
CA GLU A 421 -39.20 -6.41 -7.78
C GLU A 421 -37.86 -5.73 -7.37
N ILE A 422 -37.92 -4.43 -7.20
CA ILE A 422 -36.82 -3.59 -6.66
C ILE A 422 -37.42 -2.70 -5.58
N GLU A 423 -36.75 -2.62 -4.44
CA GLU A 423 -37.03 -1.66 -3.37
C GLU A 423 -35.84 -0.73 -3.22
N PHE A 424 -36.10 0.58 -3.23
CA PHE A 424 -35.03 1.57 -3.14
C PHE A 424 -35.47 2.86 -2.46
N ALA A 425 -34.52 3.50 -1.77
CA ALA A 425 -34.71 4.79 -1.13
C ALA A 425 -34.72 5.92 -2.18
N TYR A 426 -35.36 7.03 -1.88
CA TYR A 426 -35.35 8.22 -2.75
C TYR A 426 -33.95 8.70 -3.11
N THR A 427 -33.00 8.53 -2.20
CA THR A 427 -31.60 8.94 -2.39
C THR A 427 -30.74 7.94 -3.16
N ALA A 428 -31.31 6.82 -3.63
CA ALA A 428 -30.60 5.83 -4.42
C ALA A 428 -30.30 6.38 -5.82
N GLY A 429 -29.13 5.99 -6.36
CA GLY A 429 -28.67 6.39 -7.71
C GLY A 429 -29.39 5.64 -8.84
N MET A 430 -30.69 5.82 -8.94
CA MET A 430 -31.53 5.27 -10.03
C MET A 430 -31.57 6.21 -11.22
N ALA A 431 -31.86 5.67 -12.42
CA ALA A 431 -32.09 6.49 -13.61
C ALA A 431 -33.16 7.57 -13.31
N PRO A 432 -32.93 8.85 -13.65
CA PRO A 432 -33.79 9.96 -13.24
C PRO A 432 -35.26 9.78 -13.59
N GLU A 433 -35.54 9.29 -14.80
CA GLU A 433 -36.91 9.07 -15.29
C GLU A 433 -37.61 7.92 -14.55
N PHE A 434 -36.85 6.85 -14.23
CA PHE A 434 -37.35 5.71 -13.45
C PHE A 434 -37.67 6.14 -12.02
N LYS A 435 -36.77 6.91 -11.41
CA LYS A 435 -36.95 7.50 -10.08
C LYS A 435 -38.16 8.43 -10.05
N ALA A 436 -38.26 9.36 -10.99
CA ALA A 436 -39.35 10.31 -11.08
C ALA A 436 -40.70 9.59 -11.20
N PHE A 437 -40.81 8.58 -12.09
CA PHE A 437 -42.04 7.80 -12.21
C PHE A 437 -42.42 7.13 -10.89
N SER A 438 -41.43 6.54 -10.22
CA SER A 438 -41.64 5.73 -9.01
C SER A 438 -42.10 6.54 -7.80
N PHE A 439 -41.64 7.80 -7.68
CA PHE A 439 -41.95 8.66 -6.53
C PHE A 439 -43.04 9.70 -6.78
N ASP A 440 -43.23 10.14 -8.06
CA ASP A 440 -44.23 11.16 -8.37
C ASP A 440 -45.64 10.60 -8.63
N ASN A 441 -45.75 9.28 -8.86
CA ASN A 441 -47.04 8.63 -9.04
C ASN A 441 -47.49 7.86 -7.80
N SER A 442 -48.76 7.46 -7.77
CA SER A 442 -49.34 6.73 -6.65
C SER A 442 -49.13 5.21 -6.79
N VAL A 443 -49.22 4.50 -5.66
CA VAL A 443 -49.25 3.03 -5.62
C VAL A 443 -50.30 2.49 -6.60
N GLY A 444 -49.90 1.49 -7.37
CA GLY A 444 -50.68 0.88 -8.43
C GLY A 444 -50.56 1.54 -9.81
N ALA A 445 -49.81 2.66 -9.93
CA ALA A 445 -49.49 3.23 -11.24
C ALA A 445 -48.64 2.23 -12.03
N LEU A 446 -48.93 2.13 -13.33
CA LEU A 446 -48.28 1.22 -14.27
C LEU A 446 -48.15 1.91 -15.61
N ASP A 447 -46.90 2.11 -16.07
CA ASP A 447 -46.61 2.71 -17.37
C ASP A 447 -45.26 2.29 -17.92
N VAL A 448 -44.93 2.73 -19.15
CA VAL A 448 -43.62 2.58 -19.79
C VAL A 448 -42.77 3.81 -19.52
N VAL A 449 -41.60 3.58 -18.97
CA VAL A 449 -40.58 4.63 -18.69
C VAL A 449 -39.35 4.38 -19.56
N LYS A 450 -38.93 5.37 -20.35
CA LYS A 450 -37.69 5.33 -21.12
C LYS A 450 -36.54 5.82 -20.26
N THR A 451 -35.43 5.10 -20.27
CA THR A 451 -34.13 5.50 -19.67
C THR A 451 -33.02 5.20 -20.67
N ASP A 452 -31.77 5.54 -20.32
CA ASP A 452 -30.60 5.17 -21.12
C ASP A 452 -30.39 3.64 -21.23
N PHE A 453 -30.99 2.84 -20.34
CA PHE A 453 -30.91 1.37 -20.36
C PHE A 453 -31.96 0.73 -21.29
N GLY A 454 -33.02 1.44 -21.66
CA GLY A 454 -34.10 0.94 -22.46
C GLY A 454 -35.48 1.41 -21.97
N TYR A 455 -36.52 0.61 -22.33
CA TYR A 455 -37.90 0.84 -21.94
C TYR A 455 -38.26 -0.05 -20.78
N HIS A 456 -38.64 0.53 -19.65
CA HIS A 456 -39.10 -0.19 -18.47
C HIS A 456 -40.63 -0.16 -18.39
N VAL A 457 -41.26 -1.31 -18.34
CA VAL A 457 -42.68 -1.42 -17.92
C VAL A 457 -42.69 -1.48 -16.40
N VAL A 458 -43.05 -0.38 -15.73
CA VAL A 458 -42.90 -0.21 -14.27
C VAL A 458 -44.28 -0.20 -13.60
N GLU A 459 -44.42 -0.95 -12.52
CA GLU A 459 -45.57 -0.90 -11.60
C GLU A 459 -45.13 -0.56 -10.19
N ILE A 460 -45.76 0.43 -9.56
CA ILE A 460 -45.53 0.80 -8.16
C ILE A 460 -46.32 -0.08 -7.24
N LEU A 461 -45.63 -0.87 -6.42
CA LEU A 461 -46.23 -1.84 -5.51
C LEU A 461 -46.53 -1.23 -4.14
N SER A 462 -45.59 -0.46 -3.59
CA SER A 462 -45.76 0.24 -2.33
C SER A 462 -44.83 1.47 -2.28
N GLN A 463 -45.16 2.40 -1.42
CA GLN A 463 -44.32 3.56 -1.08
C GLN A 463 -44.22 3.63 0.45
N GLY A 464 -43.05 4.04 0.94
CA GLY A 464 -42.78 4.30 2.36
C GLY A 464 -43.47 5.56 2.87
N ASP A 465 -43.09 5.99 4.06
CA ASP A 465 -43.68 7.16 4.70
C ASP A 465 -43.27 8.46 3.98
N LYS A 466 -44.27 9.34 3.75
CA LYS A 466 -43.99 10.65 3.18
C LYS A 466 -43.41 11.56 4.22
N GLN A 467 -42.24 12.07 3.93
CA GLN A 467 -41.51 13.02 4.78
C GLN A 467 -41.28 14.32 4.02
N ARG A 468 -41.01 15.38 4.78
CA ARG A 468 -40.54 16.63 4.19
C ARG A 468 -39.21 16.36 3.47
N ALA A 469 -39.09 16.77 2.24
CA ALA A 469 -37.87 16.85 1.48
C ALA A 469 -37.64 18.30 1.01
N ILE A 470 -36.40 18.71 0.95
CA ILE A 470 -36.03 20.07 0.59
C ILE A 470 -35.06 20.05 -0.61
N LYS A 471 -35.23 20.97 -1.52
CA LYS A 471 -34.27 21.27 -2.59
C LYS A 471 -33.52 22.52 -2.18
N ILE A 472 -32.19 22.46 -2.16
CA ILE A 472 -31.33 23.53 -1.69
C ILE A 472 -30.39 24.03 -2.78
N GLY A 473 -30.06 25.31 -2.73
CA GLY A 473 -28.97 25.91 -3.50
C GLY A 473 -27.89 26.40 -2.53
N ASN A 474 -26.63 26.03 -2.80
CA ASN A 474 -25.50 26.40 -1.96
C ASN A 474 -24.61 27.40 -2.69
N LEU A 475 -24.63 28.65 -2.25
CA LEU A 475 -23.64 29.64 -2.63
C LEU A 475 -22.37 29.39 -1.82
N ALA A 476 -21.31 28.90 -2.45
CA ALA A 476 -20.11 28.42 -1.80
C ALA A 476 -18.84 29.09 -2.34
N ARG A 477 -17.84 29.27 -1.46
CA ARG A 477 -16.46 29.66 -1.78
C ARG A 477 -15.50 28.75 -1.06
N GLU A 478 -14.43 28.35 -1.73
CA GLU A 478 -13.33 27.64 -1.09
C GLU A 478 -12.58 28.57 -0.14
N ILE A 479 -12.09 27.99 0.95
CA ILE A 479 -11.28 28.70 1.94
C ILE A 479 -9.82 28.56 1.49
N GLU A 480 -9.36 29.58 0.75
CA GLU A 480 -8.00 29.66 0.22
C GLU A 480 -7.25 30.83 0.86
N PRO A 481 -5.94 30.72 1.04
CA PRO A 481 -5.13 31.84 1.49
C PRO A 481 -5.09 32.94 0.41
N SER A 482 -5.14 34.18 0.82
CA SER A 482 -4.91 35.33 -0.07
C SER A 482 -3.45 35.43 -0.48
N ASP A 483 -3.17 36.20 -1.55
CA ASP A 483 -1.81 36.53 -1.97
C ASP A 483 -0.99 37.15 -0.82
N ASP A 484 -1.59 38.00 0.00
CA ASP A 484 -0.95 38.61 1.18
C ASP A 484 -0.54 37.55 2.21
N THR A 485 -1.37 36.53 2.43
CA THR A 485 -1.07 35.40 3.32
C THR A 485 0.05 34.53 2.75
N VAL A 486 0.01 34.20 1.45
CA VAL A 486 1.08 33.45 0.75
C VAL A 486 2.41 34.21 0.83
N ASP A 487 2.41 35.49 0.53
CA ASP A 487 3.60 36.35 0.61
C ASP A 487 4.14 36.44 2.04
N ARG A 488 3.27 36.52 3.05
CA ARG A 488 3.68 36.51 4.46
C ARG A 488 4.36 35.20 4.82
N VAL A 489 3.79 34.04 4.48
CA VAL A 489 4.35 32.72 4.75
C VAL A 489 5.70 32.55 4.05
N PHE A 490 5.82 32.98 2.78
CA PHE A 490 7.09 32.98 2.06
C PHE A 490 8.16 33.83 2.76
N ASN A 491 7.79 35.03 3.23
CA ASN A 491 8.70 35.93 3.94
C ASN A 491 9.12 35.35 5.30
N GLU A 492 8.21 34.75 6.04
CA GLU A 492 8.50 34.07 7.32
C GLU A 492 9.44 32.89 7.10
N THR A 493 9.17 32.06 6.10
CA THR A 493 10.04 30.93 5.71
C THR A 493 11.45 31.41 5.36
N SER A 494 11.56 32.50 4.57
CA SER A 494 12.85 33.06 4.15
C SER A 494 13.62 33.64 5.33
N LYS A 495 12.96 34.33 6.27
CA LYS A 495 13.59 34.84 7.50
C LYS A 495 14.09 33.68 8.37
N PHE A 496 13.30 32.63 8.52
CA PHE A 496 13.69 31.44 9.26
C PHE A 496 14.92 30.76 8.64
N GLU A 497 14.91 30.51 7.32
CA GLU A 497 16.02 29.91 6.57
C GLU A 497 17.32 30.69 6.78
N ILE A 498 17.28 32.01 6.68
CA ILE A 498 18.44 32.89 6.91
C ILE A 498 18.90 32.81 8.37
N ALA A 499 18.00 32.81 9.32
CA ALA A 499 18.36 32.79 10.75
C ALA A 499 19.04 31.47 11.15
N VAL A 500 18.47 30.31 10.68
CA VAL A 500 19.05 29.00 11.01
C VAL A 500 20.35 28.70 10.29
N ALA A 501 20.70 29.45 9.24
CA ALA A 501 22.01 29.33 8.58
C ALA A 501 23.17 29.74 9.49
N THR A 502 22.92 30.55 10.52
CA THR A 502 23.97 31.08 11.43
C THR A 502 23.70 30.79 12.90
N ARG A 503 22.51 30.30 13.25
CA ARG A 503 22.06 30.03 14.63
C ARG A 503 21.60 28.61 14.78
N ASP A 504 21.46 28.14 16.03
CA ASP A 504 20.89 26.79 16.26
C ASP A 504 19.42 26.68 15.77
N PHE A 505 19.15 25.60 15.06
CA PHE A 505 17.87 25.37 14.42
C PHE A 505 16.70 25.29 15.42
N ASN A 506 16.93 24.62 16.58
CA ASN A 506 15.88 24.50 17.60
C ASN A 506 15.65 25.83 18.36
N GLU A 507 16.74 26.62 18.63
CA GLU A 507 16.60 27.91 19.27
C GLU A 507 15.76 28.87 18.42
N VAL A 508 16.05 28.95 17.10
CA VAL A 508 15.30 29.84 16.20
C VAL A 508 13.84 29.36 16.05
N ALA A 509 13.63 28.05 15.97
CA ALA A 509 12.27 27.51 15.90
C ALA A 509 11.46 27.83 17.16
N ASN A 510 12.05 27.64 18.34
CA ASN A 510 11.39 27.93 19.61
C ASN A 510 11.09 29.42 19.79
N GLU A 511 12.00 30.32 19.38
CA GLU A 511 11.78 31.78 19.43
C GLU A 511 10.62 32.24 18.55
N SER A 512 10.36 31.49 17.48
CA SER A 512 9.31 31.79 16.50
C SER A 512 8.05 30.92 16.67
N ASP A 513 7.98 30.13 17.74
CA ASP A 513 6.88 29.21 18.05
C ASP A 513 6.62 28.14 16.98
N TYR A 514 7.67 27.72 16.25
CA TYR A 514 7.59 26.65 15.27
C TYR A 514 7.95 25.29 15.87
N THR A 515 7.25 24.26 15.44
CA THR A 515 7.52 22.88 15.85
C THR A 515 8.56 22.22 14.96
N VAL A 516 9.67 21.78 15.56
CA VAL A 516 10.70 20.99 14.88
C VAL A 516 10.30 19.52 14.85
N LYS A 517 10.25 18.95 13.65
CA LYS A 517 9.92 17.52 13.43
C LYS A 517 11.20 16.78 13.04
N PRO A 518 11.72 15.86 13.88
CA PRO A 518 12.85 15.00 13.51
C PRO A 518 12.38 13.79 12.71
N VAL A 519 13.19 13.37 11.73
CA VAL A 519 12.99 12.15 10.95
C VAL A 519 14.33 11.41 10.89
N SER A 520 14.34 10.16 11.31
CA SER A 520 15.54 9.32 11.36
C SER A 520 15.49 8.21 10.34
N ALA A 521 16.67 7.73 9.94
CA ALA A 521 16.85 6.57 9.07
C ALA A 521 16.17 6.69 7.69
N VAL A 522 16.18 7.91 7.11
CA VAL A 522 15.76 8.13 5.72
C VAL A 522 16.72 7.41 4.79
N LYS A 523 16.21 6.50 3.96
CA LYS A 523 16.99 5.73 2.97
C LYS A 523 17.03 6.45 1.62
N ALA A 524 18.04 6.15 0.82
CA ALA A 524 18.27 6.81 -0.48
C ALA A 524 17.10 6.69 -1.47
N LEU A 525 16.32 5.61 -1.39
CA LEU A 525 15.16 5.37 -2.26
C LEU A 525 13.81 5.63 -1.59
N ASP A 526 13.79 6.21 -0.39
CA ASP A 526 12.52 6.60 0.24
C ASP A 526 11.82 7.68 -0.59
N GLU A 527 10.52 7.57 -0.73
CA GLU A 527 9.68 8.53 -1.44
C GLU A 527 9.07 9.58 -0.51
N ALA A 528 8.70 9.14 0.69
CA ALA A 528 7.95 9.95 1.63
C ALA A 528 8.80 10.34 2.84
N ILE A 529 8.60 11.56 3.29
CA ILE A 529 9.10 12.05 4.59
C ILE A 529 7.92 12.03 5.57
N PRO A 530 8.02 11.32 6.70
CA PRO A 530 7.00 11.35 7.74
C PRO A 530 6.59 12.77 8.14
N GLY A 531 5.32 13.09 7.98
CA GLY A 531 4.76 14.41 8.27
C GLY A 531 4.78 15.42 7.12
N LEU A 532 5.38 15.09 5.96
CA LEU A 532 5.35 15.91 4.74
C LEU A 532 4.79 15.16 3.51
N GLY A 533 4.57 13.83 3.62
CA GLY A 533 4.12 13.02 2.49
C GLY A 533 5.23 12.74 1.47
N SER A 534 4.87 12.57 0.19
CA SER A 534 5.81 12.28 -0.89
C SER A 534 6.72 13.50 -1.14
N GLN A 535 8.00 13.38 -0.76
CA GLN A 535 9.02 14.45 -0.82
C GLN A 535 10.37 13.93 -1.31
N ARG A 536 10.37 13.30 -2.47
CA ARG A 536 11.57 12.75 -3.07
C ARG A 536 12.71 13.76 -3.22
N ALA A 537 12.39 15.04 -3.46
CA ALA A 537 13.38 16.11 -3.57
C ALA A 537 14.20 16.30 -2.28
N ILE A 538 13.58 16.14 -1.11
CA ILE A 538 14.25 16.22 0.20
C ILE A 538 15.19 15.02 0.35
N VAL A 539 14.74 13.83 0.02
CA VAL A 539 15.55 12.60 0.11
C VAL A 539 16.76 12.70 -0.82
N ARG A 540 16.57 13.09 -2.08
CA ARG A 540 17.69 13.28 -3.03
C ARG A 540 18.71 14.27 -2.52
N TRP A 541 18.26 15.44 -2.05
CA TRP A 541 19.17 16.42 -1.51
C TRP A 541 20.00 15.88 -0.33
N ALA A 542 19.38 15.10 0.57
CA ALA A 542 20.10 14.56 1.73
C ALA A 542 21.20 13.55 1.33
N TYR A 543 21.16 13.01 0.10
CA TYR A 543 22.13 12.08 -0.48
C TYR A 543 23.01 12.73 -1.58
N GLU A 544 22.81 14.01 -1.88
CA GLU A 544 23.56 14.72 -2.90
C GLU A 544 25.04 14.86 -2.48
N ASP A 545 25.96 14.63 -3.42
CA ASP A 545 27.38 14.76 -3.17
C ASP A 545 27.75 16.17 -2.68
N GLY A 546 28.47 16.21 -1.56
CA GLY A 546 28.91 17.47 -0.96
C GLY A 546 28.00 18.01 0.14
N VAL A 547 26.80 17.51 0.33
CA VAL A 547 25.91 17.87 1.45
C VAL A 547 26.44 17.27 2.75
N LYS A 548 26.50 18.09 3.80
CA LYS A 548 27.10 17.76 5.09
C LYS A 548 26.11 17.93 6.23
N VAL A 549 26.42 17.26 7.34
CA VAL A 549 25.66 17.44 8.58
C VAL A 549 25.70 18.92 8.98
N GLY A 550 24.51 19.47 9.20
CA GLY A 550 24.32 20.89 9.50
C GLY A 550 23.80 21.70 8.31
N ASP A 551 23.92 21.19 7.07
CA ASP A 551 23.42 21.88 5.90
C ASP A 551 21.90 22.00 5.93
N ILE A 552 21.39 23.11 5.40
CA ILE A 552 19.99 23.50 5.44
C ILE A 552 19.54 23.84 4.03
N LYS A 553 18.31 23.45 3.71
CA LYS A 553 17.66 23.79 2.42
C LYS A 553 16.16 23.93 2.58
N ARG A 554 15.59 24.91 1.89
CA ARG A 554 14.15 25.10 1.76
C ARG A 554 13.62 24.29 0.59
N PHE A 555 12.44 23.68 0.78
CA PHE A 555 11.71 22.93 -0.23
C PHE A 555 10.27 23.42 -0.31
N ASN A 556 9.72 23.44 -1.52
CA ASN A 556 8.29 23.58 -1.73
C ASN A 556 7.63 22.23 -1.42
N VAL A 557 6.60 22.26 -0.59
CA VAL A 557 5.81 21.09 -0.23
C VAL A 557 4.33 21.38 -0.52
N PRO A 558 3.45 20.40 -0.65
CA PRO A 558 2.03 20.66 -0.83
C PRO A 558 1.48 21.56 0.28
N GLY A 559 0.94 22.72 -0.10
CA GLY A 559 0.37 23.68 0.83
C GLY A 559 1.40 24.52 1.60
N GLY A 560 2.62 24.73 1.04
CA GLY A 560 3.59 25.66 1.63
C GLY A 560 5.06 25.27 1.45
N TYR A 561 5.85 25.40 2.53
CA TYR A 561 7.30 25.21 2.51
C TYR A 561 7.76 24.33 3.69
N ALA A 562 8.88 23.65 3.49
CA ALA A 562 9.64 23.00 4.56
C ALA A 562 11.09 23.49 4.55
N VAL A 563 11.60 23.94 5.69
CA VAL A 563 13.04 24.21 5.89
C VAL A 563 13.62 22.99 6.57
N VAL A 564 14.52 22.29 5.87
CA VAL A 564 15.07 20.99 6.28
C VAL A 564 16.55 21.14 6.61
N GLN A 565 17.00 20.50 7.69
CA GLN A 565 18.41 20.38 8.05
C GLN A 565 18.82 18.91 8.10
N LEU A 566 19.98 18.58 7.50
CA LEU A 566 20.63 17.28 7.65
C LEU A 566 21.29 17.20 9.03
N THR A 567 20.85 16.25 9.87
CA THR A 567 21.35 16.11 11.26
C THR A 567 22.35 14.97 11.44
N ALA A 568 22.28 13.92 10.60
CA ALA A 568 23.27 12.84 10.63
C ALA A 568 23.40 12.14 9.28
N ILE A 569 24.59 11.65 9.00
CA ILE A 569 24.93 10.73 7.93
C ILE A 569 25.32 9.41 8.60
N ASN A 570 24.50 8.38 8.42
CA ASN A 570 24.74 7.05 8.98
C ASN A 570 25.27 6.14 7.88
N ALA A 571 26.51 5.69 8.01
CA ALA A 571 27.08 4.71 7.09
C ALA A 571 26.43 3.33 7.29
N GLU A 572 26.43 2.52 6.24
CA GLU A 572 26.08 1.10 6.34
C GLU A 572 27.01 0.40 7.33
N GLY A 573 26.49 -0.53 8.10
CA GLY A 573 27.26 -1.32 9.06
C GLY A 573 26.54 -1.55 10.38
N LEU A 574 27.29 -1.69 11.46
CA LEU A 574 26.69 -1.86 12.78
C LEU A 574 26.13 -0.54 13.31
N MET A 575 24.92 -0.61 13.84
CA MET A 575 24.27 0.51 14.52
C MET A 575 25.17 1.12 15.60
N SER A 576 25.19 2.44 15.69
CA SER A 576 25.94 3.14 16.74
C SER A 576 25.41 2.78 18.13
N THR A 577 26.29 2.81 19.13
CA THR A 577 25.93 2.46 20.52
C THR A 577 24.80 3.34 21.06
N ASP A 578 24.71 4.61 20.66
CA ASP A 578 23.66 5.52 21.10
C ASP A 578 22.28 5.09 20.55
N LYS A 579 22.20 4.79 19.26
CA LYS A 579 20.96 4.29 18.65
C LYS A 579 20.61 2.88 19.14
N ALA A 580 21.58 1.99 19.24
CA ALA A 580 21.40 0.64 19.74
C ALA A 580 20.96 0.59 21.21
N SER A 581 21.28 1.62 22.02
CA SER A 581 20.96 1.69 23.44
C SER A 581 19.46 1.47 23.72
N VAL A 582 18.58 1.94 22.85
CA VAL A 582 17.11 1.81 23.01
C VAL A 582 16.68 0.35 23.17
N THR A 583 17.27 -0.54 22.37
CA THR A 583 16.93 -1.99 22.38
C THR A 583 17.92 -2.83 23.16
N ALA A 584 19.21 -2.48 23.13
CA ALA A 584 20.27 -3.21 23.83
C ALA A 584 20.24 -3.02 25.35
N LEU A 585 19.92 -1.82 25.84
CA LEU A 585 19.90 -1.50 27.27
C LEU A 585 18.98 -2.40 28.09
N PRO A 586 17.70 -2.60 27.69
CA PRO A 586 16.79 -3.52 28.40
C PRO A 586 17.31 -4.97 28.39
N ALA A 587 17.88 -5.44 27.28
CA ALA A 587 18.40 -6.78 27.14
C ALA A 587 19.62 -7.00 28.06
N ILE A 588 20.60 -6.09 28.02
CA ILE A 588 21.80 -6.14 28.89
C ILE A 588 21.39 -6.06 30.36
N ARG A 589 20.42 -5.19 30.72
CA ARG A 589 19.90 -5.15 32.09
C ARG A 589 19.34 -6.49 32.55
N LYS A 590 18.57 -7.17 31.68
CA LYS A 590 18.06 -8.52 31.99
C LYS A 590 19.18 -9.50 32.21
N GLU A 591 20.21 -9.52 31.39
CA GLU A 591 21.38 -10.40 31.53
C GLU A 591 22.10 -10.12 32.85
N LYS A 592 22.41 -8.86 33.16
CA LYS A 592 23.08 -8.50 34.43
C LYS A 592 22.25 -8.84 35.66
N LYS A 593 20.92 -8.62 35.62
CA LYS A 593 19.99 -9.02 36.66
C LYS A 593 19.96 -10.54 36.83
N ALA A 594 19.96 -11.30 35.71
CA ALA A 594 20.01 -12.75 35.75
C ALA A 594 21.26 -13.25 36.48
N GLU A 595 22.44 -12.68 36.19
CA GLU A 595 23.69 -13.05 36.86
C GLU A 595 23.67 -12.70 38.34
N LEU A 596 23.16 -11.55 38.74
CA LEU A 596 23.00 -11.16 40.14
C LEU A 596 22.03 -12.07 40.88
N ILE A 597 20.92 -12.46 40.28
CA ILE A 597 19.95 -13.38 40.87
C ILE A 597 20.58 -14.75 41.01
N LYS A 598 21.25 -15.28 39.98
CA LYS A 598 21.94 -16.56 40.03
C LYS A 598 23.00 -16.64 41.15
N ALA A 599 23.75 -15.53 41.32
CA ALA A 599 24.81 -15.47 42.34
C ALA A 599 24.28 -15.46 43.78
N ARG A 600 23.04 -14.96 44.00
CA ARG A 600 22.45 -14.90 45.34
C ARG A 600 21.55 -16.09 45.69
N ILE A 601 21.10 -16.86 44.71
CA ILE A 601 20.29 -18.05 44.94
C ILE A 601 21.07 -19.03 45.80
N SER A 602 20.52 -19.34 46.99
CA SER A 602 21.06 -20.30 47.93
C SER A 602 19.93 -21.17 48.50
N GLY A 603 20.21 -22.43 48.79
CA GLY A 603 19.25 -23.40 49.27
C GLY A 603 19.44 -24.78 48.63
N ALA A 604 19.12 -25.83 49.35
CA ALA A 604 19.22 -27.20 48.85
C ALA A 604 17.91 -27.67 48.17
N THR A 605 16.79 -27.10 48.56
CA THR A 605 15.44 -27.42 48.06
C THR A 605 14.77 -26.21 47.39
N LEU A 606 13.70 -26.46 46.63
CA LEU A 606 12.90 -25.37 46.06
C LEU A 606 12.23 -24.52 47.15
N GLU A 607 11.84 -25.14 48.25
CA GLU A 607 11.25 -24.51 49.43
C GLU A 607 12.26 -23.56 50.12
N ASP A 608 13.52 -23.95 50.25
CA ASP A 608 14.58 -23.11 50.81
C ASP A 608 14.82 -21.89 49.91
N ILE A 609 14.91 -22.11 48.59
CA ILE A 609 15.12 -21.05 47.60
C ILE A 609 13.90 -20.09 47.57
N ALA A 610 12.70 -20.63 47.61
CA ALA A 610 11.48 -19.81 47.64
C ALA A 610 11.44 -18.92 48.88
N SER A 611 11.78 -19.50 50.06
CA SER A 611 11.82 -18.74 51.32
C SER A 611 12.90 -17.65 51.30
N SER A 612 14.12 -17.97 50.83
CA SER A 612 15.24 -17.01 50.78
C SER A 612 14.99 -15.85 49.80
N GLU A 613 14.27 -16.09 48.72
CA GLU A 613 13.97 -15.10 47.70
C GLU A 613 12.58 -14.44 47.84
N SER A 614 11.86 -14.76 48.96
CA SER A 614 10.48 -14.28 49.20
C SER A 614 9.52 -14.59 48.03
N GLN A 615 9.68 -15.77 47.45
CA GLN A 615 8.86 -16.34 46.38
C GLN A 615 8.06 -17.55 46.88
N THR A 616 7.22 -18.09 46.00
CA THR A 616 6.48 -19.33 46.28
C THR A 616 6.88 -20.44 45.30
N VAL A 617 6.82 -21.66 45.76
CA VAL A 617 6.95 -22.82 44.87
C VAL A 617 5.66 -22.94 44.07
N GLN A 618 5.77 -22.93 42.75
CA GLN A 618 4.66 -23.03 41.80
C GLN A 618 4.72 -24.36 41.06
N THR A 619 3.61 -24.78 40.46
CA THR A 619 3.53 -26.04 39.70
C THR A 619 3.08 -25.74 38.27
N ALA A 620 3.75 -26.30 37.29
CA ALA A 620 3.35 -26.33 35.91
C ALA A 620 2.99 -27.75 35.51
N LEU A 621 1.85 -27.94 34.85
CA LEU A 621 1.32 -29.25 34.48
C LEU A 621 1.18 -29.36 32.95
N ALA A 622 1.47 -30.56 32.44
CA ALA A 622 1.30 -30.96 31.06
C ALA A 622 1.95 -30.01 30.04
N VAL A 623 3.11 -29.44 30.41
CA VAL A 623 3.87 -28.54 29.51
C VAL A 623 4.54 -29.39 28.42
N ASN A 624 4.55 -28.86 27.18
CA ASN A 624 5.24 -29.49 26.05
C ASN A 624 6.29 -28.57 25.43
N MET A 625 7.16 -29.13 24.59
CA MET A 625 8.23 -28.35 23.93
C MET A 625 7.78 -27.56 22.70
N LYS A 626 6.67 -27.93 22.06
CA LYS A 626 6.17 -27.25 20.86
C LYS A 626 5.55 -25.89 21.19
N THR A 627 4.90 -25.83 22.36
CA THR A 627 4.34 -24.60 22.92
C THR A 627 4.86 -24.41 24.35
N PRO A 628 6.13 -23.96 24.52
CA PRO A 628 6.82 -23.97 25.80
C PRO A 628 6.36 -22.82 26.72
N THR A 629 5.07 -22.84 27.08
CA THR A 629 4.44 -21.82 27.91
C THR A 629 4.22 -22.30 29.32
N ILE A 630 4.67 -21.52 30.31
CA ILE A 630 4.44 -21.73 31.72
C ILE A 630 3.34 -20.78 32.18
N SER A 631 2.27 -21.30 32.78
CA SER A 631 1.16 -20.49 33.29
C SER A 631 1.67 -19.39 34.24
N GLY A 632 1.25 -18.14 34.03
CA GLY A 632 1.73 -17.00 34.81
C GLY A 632 3.15 -16.49 34.50
N SER A 633 3.87 -17.13 33.55
CA SER A 633 5.23 -16.71 33.14
C SER A 633 5.35 -16.45 31.63
N GLY A 634 4.41 -16.98 30.81
CA GLY A 634 4.44 -16.86 29.36
C GLY A 634 5.36 -17.88 28.69
N ASN A 635 5.86 -17.57 27.49
CA ASN A 635 6.77 -18.43 26.76
C ASN A 635 8.15 -18.43 27.43
N GLU A 636 8.61 -19.61 27.84
CA GLU A 636 9.85 -19.84 28.53
C GLU A 636 10.63 -21.02 27.90
N SER A 637 10.91 -20.93 26.61
CA SER A 637 11.51 -22.04 25.81
C SER A 637 12.76 -22.63 26.44
N LYS A 638 13.66 -21.78 26.97
CA LYS A 638 14.92 -22.24 27.60
C LYS A 638 14.67 -22.98 28.88
N VAL A 639 13.69 -22.55 29.69
CA VAL A 639 13.31 -23.21 30.93
C VAL A 639 12.69 -24.57 30.62
N VAL A 640 11.69 -24.61 29.73
CA VAL A 640 11.02 -25.85 29.33
C VAL A 640 11.98 -26.82 28.67
N GLY A 641 12.85 -26.37 27.75
CA GLY A 641 13.88 -27.21 27.15
C GLY A 641 14.85 -27.84 28.21
N THR A 642 15.21 -27.09 29.26
CA THR A 642 16.01 -27.59 30.35
C THR A 642 15.24 -28.65 31.17
N VAL A 643 13.94 -28.43 31.43
CA VAL A 643 13.07 -29.38 32.16
C VAL A 643 13.00 -30.72 31.44
N PHE A 644 12.84 -30.75 30.13
CA PHE A 644 12.82 -31.96 29.31
C PHE A 644 14.17 -32.71 29.29
N GLY A 645 15.28 -32.03 29.59
CA GLY A 645 16.61 -32.65 29.73
C GLY A 645 16.90 -33.23 31.12
N LEU A 646 16.01 -33.07 32.09
CA LEU A 646 16.17 -33.53 33.44
C LEU A 646 15.42 -34.84 33.66
N THR A 647 15.93 -35.69 34.58
CA THR A 647 15.22 -36.87 35.07
C THR A 647 14.20 -36.49 36.15
N GLU A 648 13.17 -37.33 36.35
CA GLU A 648 12.21 -37.15 37.43
C GLU A 648 12.92 -37.05 38.80
N GLY A 649 12.45 -36.10 39.60
CA GLY A 649 13.03 -35.77 40.92
C GLY A 649 14.27 -34.87 40.86
N ALA A 650 14.89 -34.68 39.69
CA ALA A 650 16.08 -33.85 39.58
C ALA A 650 15.72 -32.35 39.63
N THR A 651 16.58 -31.61 40.33
CA THR A 651 16.49 -30.13 40.40
C THR A 651 17.53 -29.48 39.51
N SER A 652 17.12 -28.44 38.76
CA SER A 652 18.01 -27.71 37.85
C SER A 652 18.98 -26.78 38.58
N LYS A 653 20.07 -26.41 37.91
CA LYS A 653 20.78 -25.16 38.23
C LYS A 653 19.88 -23.96 37.87
N PRO A 654 20.15 -22.74 38.39
CA PRO A 654 19.41 -21.57 38.03
C PRO A 654 19.42 -21.29 36.51
N ILE A 655 18.24 -21.19 35.90
CA ILE A 655 18.01 -21.02 34.45
C ILE A 655 17.54 -19.56 34.19
N THR A 656 18.23 -18.87 33.32
CA THR A 656 17.75 -17.57 32.85
C THR A 656 16.61 -17.78 31.85
N GLY A 657 15.38 -17.40 32.23
CA GLY A 657 14.21 -17.35 31.36
C GLY A 657 13.97 -15.97 30.79
N ASN A 658 12.84 -15.81 30.11
CA ASN A 658 12.42 -14.52 29.53
C ASN A 658 11.90 -13.52 30.57
N SER A 659 11.25 -14.03 31.64
CA SER A 659 10.59 -13.21 32.66
C SER A 659 11.31 -13.17 34.02
N GLY A 660 12.35 -13.99 34.20
CA GLY A 660 13.09 -14.12 35.45
C GLY A 660 14.11 -15.25 35.43
N VAL A 661 14.68 -15.56 36.59
CA VAL A 661 15.52 -16.75 36.82
C VAL A 661 14.68 -17.82 37.45
N PHE A 662 14.75 -19.04 36.93
CA PHE A 662 13.98 -20.18 37.37
C PHE A 662 14.91 -21.27 37.97
N VAL A 663 14.43 -21.92 39.02
CA VAL A 663 14.93 -23.20 39.46
C VAL A 663 13.76 -24.16 39.41
N VAL A 664 13.92 -25.28 38.73
CA VAL A 664 12.87 -26.24 38.43
C VAL A 664 13.19 -27.63 38.97
N GLN A 665 12.17 -28.40 39.36
CA GLN A 665 12.27 -29.80 39.74
C GLN A 665 11.20 -30.60 38.99
N VAL A 666 11.61 -31.56 38.20
CA VAL A 666 10.69 -32.43 37.46
C VAL A 666 9.95 -33.33 38.43
N THR A 667 8.63 -33.33 38.34
CA THR A 667 7.79 -34.22 39.20
C THR A 667 7.27 -35.42 38.43
N LYS A 668 7.00 -35.27 37.12
CA LYS A 668 6.55 -36.38 36.29
C LYS A 668 6.87 -36.09 34.81
N PHE A 669 7.33 -37.11 34.14
CA PHE A 669 7.41 -37.10 32.66
C PHE A 669 6.39 -38.09 32.09
N THR A 670 5.55 -37.65 31.20
CA THR A 670 4.54 -38.45 30.51
C THR A 670 4.91 -38.51 29.03
N PRO A 671 5.54 -39.60 28.57
CA PRO A 671 5.87 -39.74 27.16
C PRO A 671 4.60 -39.84 26.31
N ALA A 672 4.70 -39.38 25.10
CA ALA A 672 3.64 -39.54 24.10
C ALA A 672 3.43 -41.05 23.79
N GLU A 673 2.16 -41.43 23.62
CA GLU A 673 1.85 -42.78 23.14
C GLU A 673 2.46 -43.01 21.76
N PRO A 674 3.25 -44.05 21.57
CA PRO A 674 3.89 -44.31 20.30
C PRO A 674 2.86 -44.63 19.22
N LEU A 675 3.02 -43.95 18.06
CA LEU A 675 2.17 -44.20 16.91
C LEU A 675 2.69 -45.35 16.05
N PRO A 676 1.81 -46.09 15.32
CA PRO A 676 2.24 -47.14 14.38
C PRO A 676 3.19 -46.59 13.27
N ASN A 677 3.01 -45.34 12.88
CA ASN A 677 3.93 -44.58 12.03
C ASN A 677 3.73 -43.08 12.23
N TYR A 678 4.71 -42.31 11.79
CA TYR A 678 4.71 -40.82 11.91
C TYR A 678 4.52 -40.14 10.56
N GLN A 679 3.90 -40.84 9.56
CA GLN A 679 3.76 -40.31 8.21
C GLN A 679 2.91 -39.03 8.15
N ALA A 680 1.85 -38.94 8.96
CA ALA A 680 1.00 -37.75 8.99
C ALA A 680 1.77 -36.49 9.47
N ALA A 681 2.61 -36.64 10.48
CA ALA A 681 3.47 -35.55 10.97
C ALA A 681 4.60 -35.22 9.97
N ALA A 682 5.20 -36.24 9.37
CA ALA A 682 6.20 -36.05 8.30
C ALA A 682 5.61 -35.32 7.09
N ASN A 683 4.41 -35.69 6.66
CA ASN A 683 3.70 -35.00 5.57
C ASN A 683 3.39 -33.54 5.92
N ARG A 684 2.97 -33.25 7.16
CA ARG A 684 2.73 -31.88 7.65
C ARG A 684 4.00 -31.03 7.53
N ILE A 685 5.15 -31.58 7.94
CA ILE A 685 6.45 -30.90 7.82
C ILE A 685 6.83 -30.68 6.36
N GLY A 686 6.70 -31.69 5.50
CA GLY A 686 6.96 -31.58 4.07
C GLY A 686 6.09 -30.53 3.40
N ASN A 687 4.79 -30.52 3.70
CA ASN A 687 3.86 -29.52 3.16
C ASN A 687 4.21 -28.09 3.65
N ALA A 688 4.59 -27.93 4.91
CA ALA A 688 5.02 -26.64 5.46
C ALA A 688 6.31 -26.13 4.76
N LYS A 689 7.30 -27.01 4.57
CA LYS A 689 8.52 -26.69 3.80
C LYS A 689 8.17 -26.29 2.36
N SER A 690 7.29 -27.04 1.69
CA SER A 690 6.88 -26.78 0.30
C SER A 690 6.08 -25.49 0.16
N ALA A 691 5.27 -25.11 1.14
CA ALA A 691 4.45 -23.91 1.09
C ALA A 691 5.29 -22.61 1.11
N THR A 692 6.45 -22.64 1.79
CA THR A 692 7.32 -21.47 1.96
C THR A 692 8.49 -21.43 0.97
N VAL A 693 8.70 -22.50 0.21
CA VAL A 693 9.93 -22.67 -0.60
C VAL A 693 10.15 -21.53 -1.60
N ASN A 694 9.12 -21.06 -2.28
CA ASN A 694 9.28 -20.03 -3.31
C ASN A 694 9.90 -18.76 -2.72
N THR A 695 9.43 -18.31 -1.57
CA THR A 695 9.95 -17.12 -0.89
C THR A 695 11.34 -17.38 -0.30
N VAL A 696 11.51 -18.50 0.39
CA VAL A 696 12.79 -18.86 1.04
C VAL A 696 13.90 -19.02 0.01
N LEU A 697 13.61 -19.67 -1.11
CA LEU A 697 14.57 -19.89 -2.18
C LEU A 697 15.00 -18.58 -2.84
N LEU A 698 14.04 -17.71 -3.18
CA LEU A 698 14.34 -16.39 -3.76
C LEU A 698 15.16 -15.53 -2.80
N ASN A 699 14.83 -15.53 -1.52
CA ASN A 699 15.61 -14.80 -0.52
C ASN A 699 17.04 -15.36 -0.41
N ALA A 700 17.19 -16.68 -0.38
CA ALA A 700 18.51 -17.32 -0.34
C ALA A 700 19.35 -17.00 -1.59
N LEU A 701 18.72 -16.94 -2.78
CA LEU A 701 19.41 -16.54 -4.02
C LEU A 701 19.82 -15.05 -3.95
N LYS A 702 18.98 -14.18 -3.42
CA LYS A 702 19.31 -12.76 -3.22
C LYS A 702 20.46 -12.58 -2.20
N GLU A 703 20.43 -13.30 -1.09
CA GLU A 703 21.51 -13.25 -0.07
C GLU A 703 22.85 -13.77 -0.58
N ALA A 704 22.82 -14.74 -1.50
CA ALA A 704 24.02 -15.32 -2.10
C ALA A 704 24.56 -14.51 -3.30
N ALA A 705 23.77 -13.58 -3.82
CA ALA A 705 24.10 -12.80 -5.01
C ALA A 705 24.91 -11.55 -4.66
N GLU A 706 25.80 -11.16 -5.57
CA GLU A 706 26.45 -9.86 -5.57
C GLU A 706 25.57 -8.89 -6.36
N ILE A 707 24.93 -7.95 -5.65
CA ILE A 707 23.98 -6.98 -6.24
C ILE A 707 24.50 -5.57 -5.99
N GLU A 708 24.87 -4.88 -7.07
CA GLU A 708 25.18 -3.45 -7.07
C GLU A 708 23.93 -2.67 -7.50
N ASP A 709 23.34 -1.92 -6.59
CA ASP A 709 22.11 -1.13 -6.82
C ASP A 709 22.46 0.35 -7.00
N ASN A 710 22.38 0.84 -8.23
CA ASN A 710 22.67 2.23 -8.56
C ASN A 710 21.39 3.08 -8.77
N ARG A 711 20.21 2.57 -8.44
CA ARG A 711 18.94 3.28 -8.65
C ARG A 711 18.91 4.67 -8.02
N ALA A 712 19.53 4.83 -6.85
CA ALA A 712 19.58 6.11 -6.13
C ALA A 712 20.26 7.24 -6.92
N THR A 713 21.18 6.92 -7.87
CA THR A 713 21.86 7.91 -8.71
C THR A 713 20.96 8.44 -9.84
N PHE A 714 19.91 7.71 -10.21
CA PHE A 714 19.02 8.06 -11.32
C PHE A 714 17.64 8.58 -10.86
N TYR A 715 17.30 8.31 -9.66
CA TYR A 715 16.01 8.61 -9.05
C TYR A 715 16.19 9.66 -7.92
#